data_30b6d54a23af63371d6365d35b093d8e
#
_entry.id   30b6d54a23af63371d6365d35b093d8e
#
_cell.length_a   1.000
_cell.length_b   1.000
_cell.length_c   1.000
_cell.angle_alpha   90.00
_cell.angle_beta   90.00
_cell.angle_gamma   90.00
#
_symmetry.space_group_name_H-M   'P 1'
#
loop_
_entity.id
_entity.type
_entity.pdbx_description
1 polymer ?
#
loop_
_entity_poly.entity_id
_entity_poly.type
_entity_poly.pdbx_seq_one_letter_code
_entity_poly.pdbx_strand_id
1 'polypeptide(L)'
;MSEMLVIVESPAKAKTIGKFLGSKYKVVASNGHVRDLPKSQLGVDVEHDFEPKYITLRGRGEVLENIRREAKAAKKIYLATDPDMEGEAISWHLAHILKMDANSPCRIVFNEITSNTVKKSVKEPRAINMDLVDAQQARRVLDRLVGYKISPILWAKVRRGLSAGRVQSVAVSIICDREQEINDFVPEEYWNITAKLKVQGSRKPLEAKFYGMDGKKLDVHDEKTANDIIARSGNEFTVSDVKTSEKSRHAPAPFTTSSMQQEAARKLGFTTKLTMLIAQQLYEGVEIHGKGTTGLITYIRTDSVRIADEAQKAALEYISDTYGKDYVPKKPNIYKGRKGAQDAHEAIRPADIRLTPQEAKASLNASQYKLYKLIYERFIASQMTEAKLETTSVSFDANGCTYRSAGTKVLFPGYTAIYTEGRDDSAEEEAAIPTVSANDIFRAEKVEKEQKFSQPPARYTEASLVKLLEEKGIGRPSTYAPTISTIIERGYVRREKKQLVPTELGFVVTKIMKENFSDIVDIKFTADMESKLDLIKDGEEPWKEVIREFYGPFEKTLEKASESIEKVVIPDEVSDVKCEKCGSMMVYKMGRFGRFLACPNFPNCRNTKAIVEKTDVKCPLCGGEIIKRKSKKGKVFYGCEKYPECSFVSWDKPVKEKCPKCGGLMVHKMGHGGGFDACIAEGCGYTTKQSKQDKKGSEE
;
A
#
# COMPACT_ATOMS: atom_id res chain seq x y z
N MET A 1 -0.35 -33.66 -30.10
CA MET A 1 -1.20 -32.48 -29.90
C MET A 1 -1.73 -32.50 -28.48
N SER A 2 -1.75 -31.34 -27.79
CA SER A 2 -2.28 -31.24 -26.42
C SER A 2 -3.78 -31.51 -26.44
N GLU A 3 -4.25 -32.39 -25.53
CA GLU A 3 -5.68 -32.77 -25.52
C GLU A 3 -6.54 -31.78 -24.73
N MET A 4 -5.95 -30.99 -23.85
CA MET A 4 -6.65 -30.11 -22.94
C MET A 4 -6.11 -28.68 -23.03
N LEU A 5 -7.01 -27.70 -23.04
CA LEU A 5 -6.67 -26.29 -23.01
C LEU A 5 -6.94 -25.73 -21.62
N VAL A 6 -5.98 -24.99 -21.04
CA VAL A 6 -6.14 -24.22 -19.81
C VAL A 6 -5.94 -22.74 -20.14
N ILE A 7 -6.94 -21.91 -19.82
CA ILE A 7 -6.89 -20.47 -20.05
C ILE A 7 -6.71 -19.76 -18.69
N VAL A 8 -5.65 -19.00 -18.58
CA VAL A 8 -5.31 -18.19 -17.39
C VAL A 8 -5.33 -16.69 -17.75
N GLU A 9 -5.25 -15.81 -16.78
CA GLU A 9 -5.34 -14.38 -17.06
C GLU A 9 -4.00 -13.72 -17.40
N SER A 10 -2.84 -14.30 -17.02
CA SER A 10 -1.53 -13.68 -17.27
C SER A 10 -0.53 -14.62 -17.94
N PRO A 11 0.41 -14.08 -18.76
CA PRO A 11 1.49 -14.87 -19.36
C PRO A 11 2.42 -15.51 -18.32
N ALA A 12 2.62 -14.87 -17.17
CA ALA A 12 3.43 -15.41 -16.08
C ALA A 12 2.81 -16.69 -15.52
N LYS A 13 1.50 -16.67 -15.22
CA LYS A 13 0.76 -17.88 -14.83
C LYS A 13 0.77 -18.96 -15.91
N ALA A 14 0.61 -18.58 -17.16
CA ALA A 14 0.65 -19.56 -18.26
C ALA A 14 1.99 -20.29 -18.30
N LYS A 15 3.10 -19.58 -18.11
CA LYS A 15 4.45 -20.15 -18.06
C LYS A 15 4.62 -21.11 -16.87
N THR A 16 4.17 -20.67 -15.67
CA THR A 16 4.33 -21.46 -14.43
C THR A 16 3.46 -22.72 -14.45
N ILE A 17 2.17 -22.57 -14.73
CA ILE A 17 1.20 -23.67 -14.74
C ILE A 17 1.47 -24.66 -15.89
N GLY A 18 1.91 -24.16 -17.05
CA GLY A 18 2.30 -25.01 -18.19
C GLY A 18 3.44 -25.98 -17.85
N LYS A 19 4.42 -25.53 -17.08
CA LYS A 19 5.52 -26.40 -16.57
C LYS A 19 4.99 -27.50 -15.66
N PHE A 20 3.97 -27.25 -14.84
CA PHE A 20 3.44 -28.22 -13.88
C PHE A 20 2.54 -29.27 -14.52
N LEU A 21 1.77 -28.89 -15.53
CA LEU A 21 0.77 -29.77 -16.16
C LEU A 21 1.34 -30.66 -17.27
N GLY A 22 2.49 -30.27 -17.84
CA GLY A 22 3.16 -31.06 -18.88
C GLY A 22 2.49 -31.01 -20.26
N SER A 23 2.93 -31.85 -21.19
CA SER A 23 2.62 -31.78 -22.65
C SER A 23 1.17 -32.07 -23.03
N LYS A 24 0.40 -32.75 -22.16
CA LYS A 24 -1.02 -33.02 -22.40
C LYS A 24 -1.89 -31.76 -22.34
N TYR A 25 -1.40 -30.72 -21.70
CA TYR A 25 -2.10 -29.46 -21.51
C TYR A 25 -1.45 -28.33 -22.29
N LYS A 26 -2.25 -27.60 -23.05
CA LYS A 26 -1.87 -26.31 -23.61
C LYS A 26 -2.34 -25.21 -22.65
N VAL A 27 -1.43 -24.37 -22.16
CA VAL A 27 -1.78 -23.25 -21.29
C VAL A 27 -1.60 -21.95 -22.06
N VAL A 28 -2.65 -21.13 -22.12
CA VAL A 28 -2.65 -19.82 -22.79
C VAL A 28 -3.16 -18.73 -21.87
N ALA A 29 -2.77 -17.48 -22.14
CA ALA A 29 -3.18 -16.33 -21.34
C ALA A 29 -4.20 -15.45 -22.10
N SER A 30 -5.23 -14.98 -21.38
CA SER A 30 -6.18 -13.97 -21.88
C SER A 30 -5.64 -12.54 -21.77
N ASN A 31 -4.55 -12.34 -21.03
CA ASN A 31 -4.00 -11.05 -20.69
C ASN A 31 -4.99 -10.12 -19.95
N GLY A 32 -5.75 -10.66 -19.01
CA GLY A 32 -6.82 -10.01 -18.27
C GLY A 32 -8.17 -10.06 -18.98
N HIS A 33 -9.02 -9.06 -18.76
CA HIS A 33 -10.33 -8.98 -19.40
C HIS A 33 -10.25 -8.96 -20.93
N VAL A 34 -11.14 -9.69 -21.56
CA VAL A 34 -11.32 -9.75 -23.03
C VAL A 34 -12.54 -8.97 -23.49
N ARG A 35 -13.54 -8.79 -22.61
CA ARG A 35 -14.75 -7.97 -22.81
C ARG A 35 -14.91 -7.00 -21.66
N ASP A 36 -15.48 -5.83 -21.93
CA ASP A 36 -15.85 -4.83 -20.93
C ASP A 36 -16.90 -3.88 -21.50
N LEU A 37 -17.46 -3.00 -20.68
CA LEU A 37 -18.31 -1.91 -21.10
C LEU A 37 -17.55 -0.95 -22.02
N PRO A 38 -18.20 -0.35 -23.04
CA PRO A 38 -17.55 0.59 -23.97
C PRO A 38 -16.99 1.81 -23.22
N LYS A 39 -15.79 2.27 -23.64
CA LYS A 39 -15.12 3.41 -22.99
C LYS A 39 -15.76 4.77 -23.27
N SER A 40 -16.43 4.91 -24.40
CA SER A 40 -16.97 6.20 -24.90
C SER A 40 -18.47 6.36 -24.69
N GLN A 41 -19.12 5.34 -24.12
CA GLN A 41 -20.57 5.32 -23.90
C GLN A 41 -20.85 4.79 -22.49
N LEU A 42 -22.04 5.06 -21.95
CA LEU A 42 -22.46 4.50 -20.66
C LEU A 42 -22.37 2.97 -20.68
N GLY A 43 -22.90 2.35 -21.70
CA GLY A 43 -22.85 0.92 -21.89
C GLY A 43 -23.70 0.11 -20.92
N VAL A 44 -24.64 0.78 -20.25
CA VAL A 44 -25.65 0.22 -19.35
C VAL A 44 -27.00 0.76 -19.82
N ASP A 45 -27.95 -0.12 -20.06
CA ASP A 45 -29.30 0.25 -20.47
C ASP A 45 -30.17 0.46 -19.23
N VAL A 46 -30.30 1.75 -18.84
CA VAL A 46 -31.02 2.11 -17.61
C VAL A 46 -32.54 1.99 -17.74
N GLU A 47 -33.08 1.97 -18.98
CA GLU A 47 -34.50 1.81 -19.28
C GLU A 47 -34.91 0.33 -19.32
N HIS A 48 -33.98 -0.56 -19.69
CA HIS A 48 -34.21 -1.99 -19.78
C HIS A 48 -33.38 -2.74 -18.71
N ASP A 49 -33.73 -2.50 -17.46
CA ASP A 49 -33.28 -3.27 -16.30
C ASP A 49 -31.76 -3.35 -16.12
N PHE A 50 -31.05 -2.24 -16.44
CA PHE A 50 -29.60 -2.06 -16.25
C PHE A 50 -28.74 -3.08 -17.03
N GLU A 51 -29.26 -3.62 -18.14
CA GLU A 51 -28.53 -4.63 -18.92
C GLU A 51 -27.19 -4.08 -19.43
N PRO A 52 -26.07 -4.74 -19.11
CA PRO A 52 -24.73 -4.27 -19.48
C PRO A 52 -24.38 -4.68 -20.93
N LYS A 53 -24.03 -3.70 -21.74
CA LYS A 53 -23.64 -3.90 -23.14
C LYS A 53 -22.13 -4.18 -23.24
N TYR A 54 -21.74 -5.43 -23.07
CA TYR A 54 -20.34 -5.82 -23.19
C TYR A 54 -19.84 -5.86 -24.62
N ILE A 55 -18.67 -5.27 -24.87
CA ILE A 55 -17.96 -5.32 -26.15
C ILE A 55 -16.57 -5.94 -25.99
N THR A 56 -16.03 -6.51 -27.06
CA THR A 56 -14.63 -6.95 -27.09
C THR A 56 -13.70 -5.75 -26.95
N LEU A 57 -12.74 -5.84 -26.06
CA LEU A 57 -11.78 -4.76 -25.83
C LEU A 57 -10.87 -4.57 -27.05
N ARG A 58 -10.65 -3.30 -27.42
CA ARG A 58 -9.72 -2.94 -28.51
C ARG A 58 -8.31 -3.45 -28.18
N GLY A 59 -7.65 -4.08 -29.16
CA GLY A 59 -6.31 -4.66 -29.01
C GLY A 59 -6.28 -6.07 -28.42
N ARG A 60 -7.45 -6.71 -28.23
CA ARG A 60 -7.55 -8.11 -27.79
C ARG A 60 -7.82 -9.11 -28.93
N GLY A 61 -7.90 -8.63 -30.17
CA GLY A 61 -8.21 -9.48 -31.34
C GLY A 61 -7.26 -10.66 -31.48
N GLU A 62 -5.96 -10.43 -31.56
CA GLU A 62 -4.94 -11.49 -31.71
C GLU A 62 -4.97 -12.50 -30.55
N VAL A 63 -5.14 -12.03 -29.31
CA VAL A 63 -5.25 -12.91 -28.14
C VAL A 63 -6.48 -13.81 -28.26
N LEU A 64 -7.63 -13.26 -28.66
CA LEU A 64 -8.86 -14.02 -28.83
C LEU A 64 -8.80 -14.98 -30.02
N GLU A 65 -8.16 -14.61 -31.12
CA GLU A 65 -7.94 -15.51 -32.25
C GLU A 65 -7.08 -16.71 -31.85
N ASN A 66 -6.00 -16.45 -31.11
CA ASN A 66 -5.17 -17.51 -30.56
C ASN A 66 -5.97 -18.43 -29.63
N ILE A 67 -6.73 -17.87 -28.67
CA ILE A 67 -7.57 -18.65 -27.75
C ILE A 67 -8.59 -19.48 -28.51
N ARG A 68 -9.30 -18.91 -29.51
CA ARG A 68 -10.27 -19.62 -30.32
C ARG A 68 -9.66 -20.76 -31.16
N ARG A 69 -8.46 -20.56 -31.72
CA ARG A 69 -7.74 -21.57 -32.45
C ARG A 69 -7.36 -22.75 -31.55
N GLU A 70 -6.79 -22.47 -30.39
CA GLU A 70 -6.40 -23.51 -29.42
C GLU A 70 -7.65 -24.24 -28.85
N ALA A 71 -8.74 -23.48 -28.61
CA ALA A 71 -10.01 -24.06 -28.14
C ALA A 71 -10.65 -25.04 -29.15
N LYS A 72 -10.58 -24.72 -30.45
CA LYS A 72 -11.07 -25.64 -31.50
C LYS A 72 -10.27 -26.95 -31.58
N ALA A 73 -8.99 -26.90 -31.23
CA ALA A 73 -8.12 -28.08 -31.27
C ALA A 73 -8.18 -28.92 -29.98
N ALA A 74 -8.73 -28.38 -28.89
CA ALA A 74 -8.78 -29.05 -27.61
C ALA A 74 -10.04 -29.91 -27.44
N LYS A 75 -9.89 -31.06 -26.77
CA LYS A 75 -11.01 -31.93 -26.38
C LYS A 75 -11.76 -31.36 -25.15
N LYS A 76 -11.06 -30.69 -24.25
CA LYS A 76 -11.60 -30.09 -23.04
C LYS A 76 -10.94 -28.75 -22.74
N ILE A 77 -11.72 -27.79 -22.27
CA ILE A 77 -11.28 -26.44 -21.98
C ILE A 77 -11.50 -26.19 -20.49
N TYR A 78 -10.48 -25.64 -19.84
CA TYR A 78 -10.51 -25.22 -18.45
C TYR A 78 -10.21 -23.72 -18.32
N LEU A 79 -10.95 -23.05 -17.44
CA LEU A 79 -10.82 -21.63 -17.14
C LEU A 79 -10.19 -21.50 -15.74
N ALA A 80 -8.92 -21.08 -15.70
CA ALA A 80 -8.07 -21.11 -14.51
C ALA A 80 -7.60 -19.70 -14.12
N THR A 81 -8.53 -18.75 -14.08
CA THR A 81 -8.31 -17.36 -13.61
C THR A 81 -8.28 -17.29 -12.08
N ASP A 82 -7.96 -16.13 -11.51
CA ASP A 82 -7.84 -15.90 -10.06
C ASP A 82 -9.10 -16.36 -9.28
N PRO A 83 -8.96 -16.71 -7.99
CA PRO A 83 -10.06 -17.20 -7.16
C PRO A 83 -10.99 -16.10 -6.63
N ASP A 84 -11.04 -14.93 -7.27
CA ASP A 84 -11.91 -13.82 -6.87
C ASP A 84 -13.03 -13.56 -7.89
N MET A 85 -13.94 -12.63 -7.55
CA MET A 85 -15.06 -12.27 -8.44
C MET A 85 -14.60 -11.71 -9.80
N GLU A 86 -13.41 -11.07 -9.85
CA GLU A 86 -12.85 -10.56 -11.10
C GLU A 86 -12.41 -11.71 -12.01
N GLY A 87 -11.73 -12.72 -11.45
CA GLY A 87 -11.35 -13.93 -12.15
C GLY A 87 -12.58 -14.75 -12.59
N GLU A 88 -13.64 -14.79 -11.79
CA GLU A 88 -14.89 -15.46 -12.15
C GLU A 88 -15.56 -14.77 -13.34
N ALA A 89 -15.61 -13.43 -13.34
CA ALA A 89 -16.14 -12.65 -14.47
C ALA A 89 -15.29 -12.81 -15.74
N ILE A 90 -13.96 -12.86 -15.63
CA ILE A 90 -13.09 -13.15 -16.78
C ILE A 90 -13.41 -14.54 -17.36
N SER A 91 -13.57 -15.55 -16.50
CA SER A 91 -13.96 -16.91 -16.91
C SER A 91 -15.33 -16.93 -17.61
N TRP A 92 -16.32 -16.24 -17.06
CA TRP A 92 -17.65 -16.11 -17.67
C TRP A 92 -17.60 -15.42 -19.04
N HIS A 93 -16.84 -14.34 -19.17
CA HIS A 93 -16.64 -13.69 -20.47
C HIS A 93 -15.96 -14.59 -21.52
N LEU A 94 -14.99 -15.41 -21.09
CA LEU A 94 -14.32 -16.37 -21.95
C LEU A 94 -15.29 -17.50 -22.36
N ALA A 95 -16.07 -18.03 -21.42
CA ALA A 95 -17.09 -19.05 -21.70
C ALA A 95 -18.09 -18.55 -22.75
N HIS A 96 -18.59 -17.31 -22.58
CA HIS A 96 -19.49 -16.69 -23.56
C HIS A 96 -18.85 -16.56 -24.96
N ILE A 97 -17.59 -16.11 -25.06
CA ILE A 97 -16.88 -15.96 -26.34
C ILE A 97 -16.62 -17.31 -27.01
N LEU A 98 -16.35 -18.34 -26.23
CA LEU A 98 -16.08 -19.70 -26.69
C LEU A 98 -17.35 -20.55 -26.86
N LYS A 99 -18.53 -19.98 -26.53
CA LYS A 99 -19.85 -20.66 -26.57
C LYS A 99 -19.86 -21.93 -25.69
N MET A 100 -19.22 -21.84 -24.52
CA MET A 100 -19.23 -22.91 -23.52
C MET A 100 -20.43 -22.75 -22.60
N ASP A 101 -20.94 -23.85 -22.08
CA ASP A 101 -21.95 -23.85 -21.04
C ASP A 101 -21.28 -23.48 -19.69
N ALA A 102 -21.75 -22.39 -19.07
CA ALA A 102 -21.24 -21.91 -17.77
C ALA A 102 -21.52 -22.90 -16.63
N ASN A 103 -22.55 -23.75 -16.77
CA ASN A 103 -22.89 -24.76 -15.76
C ASN A 103 -22.04 -26.04 -15.91
N SER A 104 -21.24 -26.14 -16.95
CA SER A 104 -20.33 -27.27 -17.13
C SER A 104 -19.13 -27.18 -16.23
N PRO A 105 -18.51 -28.30 -15.79
CA PRO A 105 -17.31 -28.30 -14.93
C PRO A 105 -16.07 -27.87 -15.74
N CYS A 106 -15.92 -26.57 -15.93
CA CYS A 106 -14.83 -25.96 -16.69
C CYS A 106 -13.96 -25.01 -15.87
N ARG A 107 -14.39 -24.60 -14.67
CA ARG A 107 -13.70 -23.64 -13.80
C ARG A 107 -12.74 -24.35 -12.85
N ILE A 108 -11.47 -23.95 -12.86
CA ILE A 108 -10.43 -24.44 -11.94
C ILE A 108 -10.01 -23.27 -11.05
N VAL A 109 -9.94 -23.52 -9.74
CA VAL A 109 -9.56 -22.52 -8.72
C VAL A 109 -8.42 -23.06 -7.86
N PHE A 110 -7.46 -22.22 -7.54
CA PHE A 110 -6.37 -22.53 -6.61
C PHE A 110 -5.89 -21.29 -5.90
N ASN A 111 -5.65 -21.41 -4.59
CA ASN A 111 -5.18 -20.30 -3.75
C ASN A 111 -3.66 -20.10 -3.81
N GLU A 112 -2.92 -21.08 -4.33
CA GLU A 112 -1.46 -21.02 -4.51
C GLU A 112 -1.04 -21.72 -5.80
N ILE A 113 0.01 -21.22 -6.45
CA ILE A 113 0.49 -21.76 -7.73
C ILE A 113 1.69 -22.68 -7.47
N THR A 114 1.42 -23.83 -6.87
CA THR A 114 2.36 -24.91 -6.66
C THR A 114 2.02 -26.11 -7.55
N SER A 115 3.02 -26.97 -7.83
CA SER A 115 2.81 -28.16 -8.68
C SER A 115 1.72 -29.09 -8.14
N ASN A 116 1.66 -29.27 -6.82
CA ASN A 116 0.71 -30.17 -6.17
C ASN A 116 -0.71 -29.60 -6.24
N THR A 117 -0.89 -28.33 -5.88
CA THR A 117 -2.18 -27.67 -5.87
C THR A 117 -2.77 -27.57 -7.28
N VAL A 118 -1.96 -27.20 -8.28
CA VAL A 118 -2.41 -27.11 -9.68
C VAL A 118 -2.83 -28.48 -10.21
N LYS A 119 -2.07 -29.55 -9.95
CA LYS A 119 -2.41 -30.92 -10.38
C LYS A 119 -3.64 -31.47 -9.69
N LYS A 120 -3.90 -31.10 -8.43
CA LYS A 120 -5.11 -31.48 -7.69
C LYS A 120 -6.33 -30.75 -8.27
N SER A 121 -6.27 -29.44 -8.43
CA SER A 121 -7.38 -28.60 -8.88
C SER A 121 -7.87 -28.95 -10.30
N VAL A 122 -6.95 -29.36 -11.20
CA VAL A 122 -7.34 -29.80 -12.56
C VAL A 122 -8.23 -31.06 -12.54
N LYS A 123 -8.15 -31.87 -11.49
CA LYS A 123 -8.98 -33.08 -11.34
C LYS A 123 -10.36 -32.78 -10.76
N GLU A 124 -10.56 -31.61 -10.16
CA GLU A 124 -11.76 -31.20 -9.44
C GLU A 124 -12.34 -29.88 -10.01
N PRO A 125 -12.63 -29.80 -11.32
CA PRO A 125 -13.21 -28.61 -11.92
C PRO A 125 -14.67 -28.46 -11.47
N ARG A 126 -15.10 -27.19 -11.29
CA ARG A 126 -16.48 -26.83 -10.96
C ARG A 126 -17.14 -26.02 -12.08
N ALA A 127 -18.43 -25.73 -11.95
CA ALA A 127 -19.13 -24.74 -12.74
C ALA A 127 -18.64 -23.31 -12.39
N ILE A 128 -18.91 -22.35 -13.26
CA ILE A 128 -18.74 -20.92 -12.97
C ILE A 128 -19.75 -20.53 -11.89
N ASN A 129 -19.29 -19.81 -10.87
CA ASN A 129 -20.18 -19.28 -9.83
C ASN A 129 -20.81 -17.99 -10.32
N MET A 130 -22.12 -18.05 -10.61
CA MET A 130 -22.85 -16.90 -11.15
C MET A 130 -23.05 -15.78 -10.11
N ASP A 131 -23.12 -16.08 -8.82
CA ASP A 131 -23.26 -15.06 -7.78
C ASP A 131 -22.02 -14.17 -7.74
N LEU A 132 -20.82 -14.75 -7.89
CA LEU A 132 -19.57 -13.98 -8.02
C LEU A 132 -19.53 -13.15 -9.31
N VAL A 133 -20.07 -13.67 -10.43
CA VAL A 133 -20.19 -12.94 -11.69
C VAL A 133 -21.14 -11.76 -11.50
N ASP A 134 -22.27 -11.97 -10.87
CA ASP A 134 -23.29 -10.95 -10.62
C ASP A 134 -22.80 -9.86 -9.67
N ALA A 135 -22.06 -10.23 -8.64
CA ALA A 135 -21.40 -9.26 -7.74
C ALA A 135 -20.39 -8.38 -8.50
N GLN A 136 -19.61 -8.97 -9.42
CA GLN A 136 -18.69 -8.21 -10.26
C GLN A 136 -19.44 -7.32 -11.24
N GLN A 137 -20.52 -7.81 -11.87
CA GLN A 137 -21.37 -7.03 -12.77
C GLN A 137 -22.01 -5.86 -12.03
N ALA A 138 -22.60 -6.11 -10.86
CA ALA A 138 -23.17 -5.06 -10.00
C ALA A 138 -22.15 -3.96 -9.69
N ARG A 139 -20.97 -4.34 -9.21
CA ARG A 139 -19.90 -3.39 -8.95
C ARG A 139 -19.53 -2.60 -10.20
N ARG A 140 -19.37 -3.30 -11.33
CA ARG A 140 -18.98 -2.68 -12.61
C ARG A 140 -20.02 -1.68 -13.11
N VAL A 141 -21.30 -2.06 -13.05
CA VAL A 141 -22.43 -1.21 -13.45
C VAL A 141 -22.54 -0.01 -12.54
N LEU A 142 -22.50 -0.20 -11.21
CA LEU A 142 -22.57 0.85 -10.22
C LEU A 142 -21.45 1.89 -10.39
N ASP A 143 -20.20 1.43 -10.49
CA ASP A 143 -19.05 2.33 -10.67
C ASP A 143 -19.11 3.04 -12.04
N ARG A 144 -19.72 2.39 -13.06
CA ARG A 144 -19.97 3.01 -14.36
C ARG A 144 -21.03 4.10 -14.27
N LEU A 145 -22.16 3.87 -13.62
CA LEU A 145 -23.22 4.83 -13.44
C LEU A 145 -22.70 6.08 -12.71
N VAL A 146 -22.06 5.90 -11.55
CA VAL A 146 -21.50 7.02 -10.76
C VAL A 146 -20.44 7.78 -11.56
N GLY A 147 -19.44 7.06 -12.06
CA GLY A 147 -18.29 7.69 -12.71
C GLY A 147 -18.64 8.37 -14.03
N TYR A 148 -19.52 7.76 -14.82
CA TYR A 148 -19.88 8.28 -16.14
C TYR A 148 -20.89 9.41 -16.10
N LYS A 149 -21.77 9.44 -15.09
CA LYS A 149 -22.76 10.50 -14.92
C LYS A 149 -22.19 11.74 -14.19
N ILE A 150 -21.37 11.57 -13.15
CA ILE A 150 -20.79 12.70 -12.40
C ILE A 150 -19.58 13.33 -13.11
N SER A 151 -18.71 12.53 -13.73
CA SER A 151 -17.47 13.07 -14.31
C SER A 151 -17.70 14.15 -15.38
N PRO A 152 -18.68 14.06 -16.30
CA PRO A 152 -19.00 15.15 -17.23
C PRO A 152 -19.39 16.45 -16.55
N ILE A 153 -20.12 16.40 -15.41
CA ILE A 153 -20.49 17.58 -14.63
C ILE A 153 -19.21 18.24 -14.09
N LEU A 154 -18.30 17.46 -13.52
CA LEU A 154 -17.00 17.97 -13.07
C LEU A 154 -16.17 18.57 -14.23
N TRP A 155 -16.27 18.00 -15.44
CA TRP A 155 -15.57 18.55 -16.61
C TRP A 155 -16.13 19.89 -17.07
N ALA A 156 -17.44 20.04 -17.04
CA ALA A 156 -18.11 21.27 -17.43
C ALA A 156 -17.91 22.40 -16.40
N LYS A 157 -17.94 22.03 -15.11
CA LYS A 157 -17.98 23.00 -14.01
C LYS A 157 -16.59 23.31 -13.40
N VAL A 158 -15.62 22.40 -13.52
CA VAL A 158 -14.26 22.59 -12.97
C VAL A 158 -13.22 22.48 -14.10
N ARG A 159 -12.88 21.26 -14.57
CA ARG A 159 -11.99 21.06 -15.71
C ARG A 159 -12.06 19.62 -16.25
N ARG A 160 -11.67 19.45 -17.52
CA ARG A 160 -11.59 18.13 -18.18
C ARG A 160 -10.57 17.21 -17.50
N GLY A 161 -10.86 15.90 -17.52
CA GLY A 161 -9.98 14.85 -17.03
C GLY A 161 -10.16 14.49 -15.56
N LEU A 162 -11.08 15.14 -14.86
CA LEU A 162 -11.50 14.74 -13.51
C LEU A 162 -12.38 13.50 -13.55
N SER A 163 -12.42 12.76 -12.46
CA SER A 163 -13.32 11.62 -12.30
C SER A 163 -13.90 11.60 -10.88
N ALA A 164 -15.16 11.20 -10.77
CA ALA A 164 -15.77 10.83 -9.51
C ALA A 164 -15.94 9.31 -9.46
N GLY A 165 -15.95 8.77 -8.26
CA GLY A 165 -16.20 7.34 -8.00
C GLY A 165 -16.48 7.19 -6.51
N ARG A 166 -17.31 6.22 -6.11
CA ARG A 166 -17.76 6.04 -4.72
C ARG A 166 -16.59 6.01 -3.73
N VAL A 167 -15.78 4.97 -3.77
CA VAL A 167 -14.63 4.80 -2.87
C VAL A 167 -13.59 5.92 -3.04
N GLN A 168 -13.36 6.36 -4.28
CA GLN A 168 -12.43 7.45 -4.59
C GLN A 168 -12.84 8.77 -3.93
N SER A 169 -14.11 9.17 -4.06
CA SER A 169 -14.60 10.47 -3.55
C SER A 169 -14.62 10.49 -2.02
N VAL A 170 -15.01 9.38 -1.39
CA VAL A 170 -14.92 9.24 0.07
C VAL A 170 -13.48 9.33 0.56
N ALA A 171 -12.54 8.65 -0.10
CA ALA A 171 -11.12 8.71 0.28
C ALA A 171 -10.55 10.13 0.20
N VAL A 172 -10.92 10.91 -0.84
CA VAL A 172 -10.50 12.33 -0.95
C VAL A 172 -11.17 13.17 0.14
N SER A 173 -12.46 12.96 0.41
CA SER A 173 -13.18 13.67 1.48
C SER A 173 -12.52 13.47 2.84
N ILE A 174 -12.22 12.23 3.21
CA ILE A 174 -11.52 11.88 4.47
C ILE A 174 -10.18 12.63 4.60
N ILE A 175 -9.40 12.71 3.51
CA ILE A 175 -8.11 13.41 3.52
C ILE A 175 -8.32 14.92 3.65
N CYS A 176 -9.32 15.50 2.97
CA CYS A 176 -9.64 16.93 3.07
C CYS A 176 -10.16 17.30 4.48
N ASP A 177 -11.02 16.46 5.07
CA ASP A 177 -11.52 16.68 6.42
C ASP A 177 -10.41 16.66 7.47
N ARG A 178 -9.47 15.71 7.34
CA ARG A 178 -8.27 15.67 8.19
C ARG A 178 -7.41 16.92 8.03
N GLU A 179 -7.24 17.45 6.84
CA GLU A 179 -6.49 18.68 6.63
C GLU A 179 -7.22 19.90 7.22
N GLN A 180 -8.55 19.90 7.17
CA GLN A 180 -9.36 20.94 7.83
C GLN A 180 -9.21 20.87 9.36
N GLU A 181 -9.28 19.66 9.95
CA GLU A 181 -9.02 19.46 11.38
C GLU A 181 -7.62 19.99 11.80
N ILE A 182 -6.60 19.78 10.94
CA ILE A 182 -5.24 20.27 11.18
C ILE A 182 -5.18 21.81 11.11
N ASN A 183 -5.86 22.41 10.13
CA ASN A 183 -5.87 23.86 9.93
C ASN A 183 -6.64 24.59 11.05
N ASP A 184 -7.71 23.99 11.55
CA ASP A 184 -8.54 24.55 12.61
C ASP A 184 -8.00 24.28 14.02
N PHE A 185 -6.95 23.44 14.10
CA PHE A 185 -6.37 23.05 15.40
C PHE A 185 -5.68 24.20 16.08
N VAL A 186 -6.05 24.45 17.32
CA VAL A 186 -5.41 25.45 18.21
C VAL A 186 -4.51 24.70 19.19
N PRO A 187 -3.18 24.90 19.14
CA PRO A 187 -2.26 24.28 20.08
C PRO A 187 -2.49 24.78 21.52
N GLU A 188 -2.62 23.85 22.46
CA GLU A 188 -2.71 24.13 23.88
C GLU A 188 -1.36 23.89 24.55
N GLU A 189 -0.92 24.82 25.38
CA GLU A 189 0.32 24.72 26.15
C GLU A 189 0.16 23.72 27.29
N TYR A 190 1.17 22.88 27.50
CA TYR A 190 1.29 22.05 28.67
C TYR A 190 2.76 21.82 29.02
N TRP A 191 3.01 21.44 30.27
CA TRP A 191 4.36 21.25 30.79
C TRP A 191 4.53 19.82 31.27
N ASN A 192 5.60 19.17 30.80
CA ASN A 192 6.08 17.91 31.33
C ASN A 192 7.13 18.17 32.40
N ILE A 193 6.99 17.56 33.57
CA ILE A 193 8.00 17.63 34.64
C ILE A 193 8.56 16.23 34.80
N THR A 194 9.87 16.07 34.69
CA THR A 194 10.57 14.79 34.77
C THR A 194 11.69 14.86 35.78
N ALA A 195 11.65 13.99 36.78
CA ALA A 195 12.73 13.81 37.74
C ALA A 195 13.70 12.74 37.22
N LYS A 196 14.99 13.06 37.17
CA LYS A 196 16.08 12.12 36.89
C LYS A 196 16.64 11.60 38.20
N LEU A 197 16.26 10.39 38.58
CA LEU A 197 16.60 9.79 39.86
C LEU A 197 17.88 8.97 39.76
N LYS A 198 18.82 9.17 40.69
CA LYS A 198 20.07 8.43 40.72
C LYS A 198 19.83 6.99 41.14
N VAL A 199 20.28 6.05 40.34
CA VAL A 199 20.20 4.61 40.62
C VAL A 199 21.59 4.12 41.04
N GLN A 200 21.69 3.50 42.20
CA GLN A 200 22.95 2.99 42.70
C GLN A 200 23.46 1.87 41.77
N GLY A 201 24.72 1.98 41.35
CA GLY A 201 25.30 0.99 40.38
C GLY A 201 24.94 1.20 38.92
N SER A 202 24.09 2.17 38.54
CA SER A 202 23.74 2.50 37.17
C SER A 202 24.33 3.85 36.75
N ARG A 203 24.81 3.91 35.48
CA ARG A 203 25.21 5.20 34.87
C ARG A 203 24.01 5.98 34.28
N LYS A 204 22.87 5.33 34.11
CA LYS A 204 21.67 5.97 33.58
C LYS A 204 20.71 6.27 34.73
N PRO A 205 20.18 7.50 34.83
CA PRO A 205 19.18 7.82 35.83
C PRO A 205 17.85 7.11 35.46
N LEU A 206 17.03 6.88 36.49
CA LEU A 206 15.66 6.47 36.33
C LEU A 206 14.79 7.71 36.11
N GLU A 207 14.09 7.80 35.01
CA GLU A 207 13.20 8.92 34.73
C GLU A 207 11.82 8.66 35.34
N ALA A 208 11.37 9.57 36.17
CA ALA A 208 10.04 9.57 36.77
C ALA A 208 9.30 10.85 36.34
N LYS A 209 8.12 10.66 35.69
CA LYS A 209 7.29 11.76 35.22
C LYS A 209 6.27 12.16 36.26
N PHE A 210 6.09 13.47 36.45
CA PHE A 210 5.05 14.00 37.32
C PHE A 210 3.68 13.52 36.91
N TYR A 211 2.90 13.11 37.87
CA TYR A 211 1.54 12.59 37.65
C TYR A 211 0.48 13.50 38.31
N GLY A 212 0.76 14.03 39.50
CA GLY A 212 -0.21 14.83 40.23
C GLY A 212 0.22 15.15 41.65
N MET A 213 -0.68 15.73 42.41
CA MET A 213 -0.45 16.16 43.79
C MET A 213 -1.50 15.59 44.72
N ASP A 214 -1.09 15.25 45.93
CA ASP A 214 -1.96 14.78 47.03
C ASP A 214 -2.93 13.65 46.56
N GLY A 215 -2.40 12.70 45.75
CA GLY A 215 -3.11 11.54 45.24
C GLY A 215 -4.04 11.80 44.02
N LYS A 216 -4.14 13.05 43.55
CA LYS A 216 -4.97 13.41 42.37
C LYS A 216 -4.10 13.74 41.17
N LYS A 217 -4.56 13.31 39.97
CA LYS A 217 -3.91 13.68 38.73
C LYS A 217 -4.03 15.18 38.50
N LEU A 218 -2.93 15.81 38.08
CA LEU A 218 -2.84 17.24 37.75
C LEU A 218 -2.12 17.44 36.43
N ASP A 219 -2.82 18.04 35.47
CA ASP A 219 -2.21 18.48 34.21
C ASP A 219 -1.70 19.92 34.38
N VAL A 220 -0.47 20.17 33.91
CA VAL A 220 0.24 21.44 34.14
C VAL A 220 0.19 22.28 32.87
N HIS A 221 -0.47 23.44 32.93
CA HIS A 221 -0.74 24.28 31.75
C HIS A 221 0.06 25.59 31.73
N ASP A 222 0.81 25.90 32.77
CA ASP A 222 1.61 27.13 32.86
C ASP A 222 2.95 26.91 33.57
N GLU A 223 3.90 27.80 33.27
CA GLU A 223 5.25 27.71 33.79
C GLU A 223 5.32 27.94 35.30
N LYS A 224 4.44 28.79 35.87
CA LYS A 224 4.41 29.10 37.29
C LYS A 224 4.07 27.86 38.10
N THR A 225 2.98 27.18 37.71
CA THR A 225 2.57 25.90 38.32
C THR A 225 3.67 24.84 38.20
N ALA A 226 4.37 24.78 37.06
CA ALA A 226 5.51 23.87 36.90
C ALA A 226 6.67 24.19 37.89
N ASN A 227 6.98 25.46 38.07
CA ASN A 227 8.00 25.89 39.02
C ASN A 227 7.60 25.60 40.48
N ASP A 228 6.34 25.83 40.84
CA ASP A 228 5.82 25.58 42.18
C ASP A 228 5.90 24.08 42.51
N ILE A 229 5.57 23.20 41.56
CA ILE A 229 5.68 21.75 41.70
C ILE A 229 7.14 21.33 41.89
N ILE A 230 8.08 21.86 41.10
CA ILE A 230 9.50 21.56 41.23
C ILE A 230 10.05 22.00 42.59
N ALA A 231 9.70 23.21 43.02
CA ALA A 231 10.12 23.74 44.31
C ALA A 231 9.58 22.90 45.47
N ARG A 232 8.32 22.46 45.39
CA ARG A 232 7.70 21.61 46.40
C ARG A 232 8.30 20.22 46.46
N SER A 233 8.59 19.60 45.30
CA SER A 233 9.10 18.22 45.19
C SER A 233 10.42 18.02 45.94
N GLY A 234 11.31 19.02 45.92
CA GLY A 234 12.64 18.88 46.53
C GLY A 234 13.52 17.85 45.81
N ASN A 235 14.44 17.23 46.57
CA ASN A 235 15.46 16.33 46.00
C ASN A 235 15.30 14.86 46.41
N GLU A 236 14.39 14.52 47.34
CA GLU A 236 14.17 13.15 47.84
C GLU A 236 12.85 12.62 47.34
N PHE A 237 12.90 11.43 46.77
CA PHE A 237 11.78 10.71 46.13
C PHE A 237 11.64 9.37 46.81
N THR A 238 10.59 9.20 47.58
CA THR A 238 10.30 7.93 48.29
C THR A 238 9.38 7.08 47.47
N VAL A 239 9.71 5.82 47.27
CA VAL A 239 8.84 4.84 46.60
C VAL A 239 7.59 4.63 47.44
N SER A 240 6.46 5.11 46.98
CA SER A 240 5.15 4.97 47.62
C SER A 240 4.39 3.70 47.22
N ASP A 241 4.58 3.22 45.99
CA ASP A 241 3.89 2.04 45.48
C ASP A 241 4.67 1.39 44.32
N VAL A 242 4.73 0.07 44.34
CA VAL A 242 5.32 -0.74 43.24
C VAL A 242 4.30 -1.77 42.79
N LYS A 243 3.92 -1.66 41.51
CA LYS A 243 2.99 -2.61 40.89
C LYS A 243 3.68 -3.36 39.77
N THR A 244 3.77 -4.66 39.92
CA THR A 244 4.28 -5.55 38.88
C THR A 244 3.12 -6.38 38.34
N SER A 245 3.00 -6.45 37.02
CA SER A 245 1.98 -7.26 36.33
C SER A 245 2.58 -7.97 35.15
N GLU A 246 2.28 -9.27 35.04
CA GLU A 246 2.59 -10.04 33.86
C GLU A 246 1.51 -9.82 32.80
N LYS A 247 1.93 -9.61 31.57
CA LYS A 247 1.04 -9.46 30.40
C LYS A 247 1.48 -10.38 29.28
N SER A 248 0.54 -11.10 28.72
CA SER A 248 0.72 -11.84 27.50
C SER A 248 0.42 -10.94 26.29
N ARG A 249 1.33 -10.93 25.34
CA ARG A 249 1.15 -10.25 24.06
C ARG A 249 1.02 -11.29 22.96
N HIS A 250 -0.20 -11.41 22.42
CA HIS A 250 -0.50 -12.38 21.38
C HIS A 250 0.11 -11.97 20.03
N ALA A 251 0.48 -12.98 19.26
CA ALA A 251 0.96 -12.77 17.90
C ALA A 251 -0.16 -12.17 17.01
N PRO A 252 0.21 -11.24 16.14
CA PRO A 252 -0.76 -10.70 15.19
C PRO A 252 -1.13 -11.73 14.13
N ALA A 253 -2.36 -11.63 13.58
CA ALA A 253 -2.87 -12.52 12.54
C ALA A 253 -1.97 -12.55 11.29
N PRO A 254 -1.99 -13.62 10.49
CA PRO A 254 -1.33 -13.64 9.19
C PRO A 254 -1.88 -12.54 8.31
N PHE A 255 -1.18 -12.17 7.25
CA PHE A 255 -1.55 -11.02 6.43
C PHE A 255 -2.84 -11.21 5.65
N THR A 256 -3.69 -10.17 5.72
CA THR A 256 -4.66 -9.81 4.69
C THR A 256 -4.01 -8.86 3.69
N THR A 257 -4.69 -8.55 2.59
CA THR A 257 -4.22 -7.50 1.64
C THR A 257 -3.97 -6.18 2.34
N SER A 258 -4.88 -5.75 3.18
CA SER A 258 -4.81 -4.48 3.90
C SER A 258 -3.62 -4.46 4.86
N SER A 259 -3.50 -5.46 5.74
CA SER A 259 -2.41 -5.50 6.72
C SER A 259 -1.03 -5.67 6.07
N MET A 260 -0.94 -6.40 4.94
CA MET A 260 0.29 -6.47 4.14
C MET A 260 0.68 -5.11 3.56
N GLN A 261 -0.28 -4.38 3.00
CA GLN A 261 -0.02 -3.04 2.46
C GLN A 261 0.44 -2.07 3.55
N GLN A 262 -0.18 -2.11 4.72
CA GLN A 262 0.18 -1.29 5.88
C GLN A 262 1.62 -1.57 6.34
N GLU A 263 1.96 -2.83 6.59
CA GLU A 263 3.28 -3.22 7.08
C GLU A 263 4.39 -3.01 6.04
N ALA A 264 4.11 -3.26 4.76
CA ALA A 264 5.05 -2.95 3.68
C ALA A 264 5.32 -1.43 3.57
N ALA A 265 4.32 -0.58 3.79
CA ALA A 265 4.51 0.87 3.82
C ALA A 265 5.32 1.32 5.04
N ARG A 266 5.05 0.78 6.24
CA ARG A 266 5.74 1.12 7.48
C ARG A 266 7.20 0.67 7.47
N LYS A 267 7.43 -0.62 7.23
CA LYS A 267 8.74 -1.27 7.36
C LYS A 267 9.62 -1.16 6.12
N LEU A 268 9.04 -1.26 4.93
CA LEU A 268 9.79 -1.30 3.68
C LEU A 268 9.74 0.03 2.92
N GLY A 269 8.86 0.96 3.32
CA GLY A 269 8.64 2.22 2.60
C GLY A 269 8.00 2.01 1.22
N PHE A 270 7.32 0.89 1.00
CA PHE A 270 6.65 0.59 -0.26
C PHE A 270 5.31 1.33 -0.34
N THR A 271 4.96 1.77 -1.54
CA THR A 271 3.60 2.25 -1.81
C THR A 271 2.65 1.05 -1.94
N THR A 272 1.36 1.26 -1.71
CA THR A 272 0.34 0.21 -1.90
C THR A 272 0.39 -0.38 -3.31
N LYS A 273 0.57 0.46 -4.34
CA LYS A 273 0.75 0.03 -5.75
C LYS A 273 1.97 -0.87 -5.94
N LEU A 274 3.12 -0.49 -5.37
CA LEU A 274 4.35 -1.29 -5.46
C LEU A 274 4.21 -2.61 -4.71
N THR A 275 3.62 -2.59 -3.52
CA THR A 275 3.36 -3.79 -2.72
C THR A 275 2.54 -4.80 -3.51
N MET A 276 1.41 -4.35 -4.11
CA MET A 276 0.56 -5.25 -4.90
C MET A 276 1.25 -5.76 -6.17
N LEU A 277 2.05 -4.93 -6.84
CA LEU A 277 2.82 -5.35 -8.01
C LEU A 277 3.81 -6.48 -7.66
N ILE A 278 4.54 -6.32 -6.55
CA ILE A 278 5.51 -7.32 -6.10
C ILE A 278 4.80 -8.59 -5.60
N ALA A 279 3.73 -8.44 -4.84
CA ALA A 279 2.93 -9.56 -4.36
C ALA A 279 2.37 -10.38 -5.51
N GLN A 280 1.89 -9.73 -6.59
CA GLN A 280 1.42 -10.41 -7.80
C GLN A 280 2.54 -11.24 -8.45
N GLN A 281 3.76 -10.71 -8.52
CA GLN A 281 4.91 -11.44 -9.05
C GLN A 281 5.24 -12.67 -8.20
N LEU A 282 5.23 -12.54 -6.87
CA LEU A 282 5.49 -13.63 -5.94
C LEU A 282 4.41 -14.72 -6.02
N TYR A 283 3.14 -14.33 -6.22
CA TYR A 283 2.02 -15.25 -6.37
C TYR A 283 2.06 -16.00 -7.72
N GLU A 284 2.25 -15.29 -8.84
CA GLU A 284 2.21 -15.85 -10.18
C GLU A 284 3.40 -16.77 -10.50
N GLY A 285 4.49 -16.58 -9.80
CA GLY A 285 5.67 -17.42 -9.87
C GLY A 285 6.95 -16.68 -10.23
N VAL A 286 7.99 -17.05 -9.52
CA VAL A 286 9.36 -16.59 -9.72
C VAL A 286 10.25 -17.82 -10.00
N GLU A 287 11.27 -17.63 -10.81
CA GLU A 287 12.27 -18.67 -11.07
C GLU A 287 13.16 -18.84 -9.84
N ILE A 288 13.09 -19.98 -9.17
CA ILE A 288 13.90 -20.32 -8.00
C ILE A 288 15.01 -21.27 -8.43
N HIS A 289 16.24 -20.91 -8.12
CA HIS A 289 17.42 -21.71 -8.47
C HIS A 289 17.30 -23.14 -7.92
N GLY A 290 17.47 -24.13 -8.79
CA GLY A 290 17.31 -25.54 -8.44
C GLY A 290 15.88 -26.07 -8.29
N LYS A 291 14.87 -25.20 -8.20
CA LYS A 291 13.45 -25.59 -8.05
C LYS A 291 12.56 -25.20 -9.25
N GLY A 292 13.09 -24.37 -10.19
CA GLY A 292 12.32 -23.86 -11.33
C GLY A 292 11.35 -22.75 -10.96
N THR A 293 10.38 -22.46 -11.85
CA THR A 293 9.40 -21.38 -11.61
C THR A 293 8.27 -21.91 -10.74
N THR A 294 7.97 -21.21 -9.61
CA THR A 294 6.89 -21.56 -8.68
C THR A 294 6.32 -20.31 -8.02
N GLY A 295 5.04 -20.33 -7.63
CA GLY A 295 4.45 -19.35 -6.75
C GLY A 295 5.06 -19.45 -5.35
N LEU A 296 5.36 -18.32 -4.74
CA LEU A 296 6.01 -18.25 -3.44
C LEU A 296 5.03 -17.95 -2.31
N ILE A 297 3.89 -17.36 -2.63
CA ILE A 297 2.86 -16.96 -1.66
C ILE A 297 1.47 -17.37 -2.16
N THR A 298 0.53 -17.43 -1.24
CA THR A 298 -0.90 -17.61 -1.53
C THR A 298 -1.49 -16.38 -2.22
N TYR A 299 -2.74 -16.50 -2.65
CA TYR A 299 -3.47 -15.44 -3.34
C TYR A 299 -3.51 -14.13 -2.54
N ILE A 300 -3.27 -13.03 -3.23
CA ILE A 300 -2.91 -11.74 -2.62
C ILE A 300 -4.09 -10.79 -2.36
N ARG A 301 -5.28 -11.06 -2.93
CA ARG A 301 -6.48 -10.24 -2.73
C ARG A 301 -7.43 -10.95 -1.79
N THR A 302 -7.16 -10.86 -0.51
CA THR A 302 -7.91 -11.53 0.54
C THR A 302 -8.07 -10.66 1.77
N ASP A 303 -9.21 -10.75 2.40
CA ASP A 303 -9.50 -10.23 3.75
C ASP A 303 -9.59 -11.37 4.79
N SER A 304 -9.37 -12.62 4.36
CA SER A 304 -9.34 -13.79 5.22
C SER A 304 -8.03 -13.89 6.01
N VAL A 305 -8.13 -14.31 7.25
CA VAL A 305 -7.00 -14.68 8.11
C VAL A 305 -6.92 -16.20 8.33
N ARG A 306 -7.77 -16.98 7.63
CA ARG A 306 -7.81 -18.44 7.69
C ARG A 306 -6.51 -19.02 7.10
N ILE A 307 -6.09 -20.13 7.67
CA ILE A 307 -4.92 -20.89 7.22
C ILE A 307 -5.39 -22.33 6.98
N ALA A 308 -4.95 -22.95 5.89
CA ALA A 308 -5.20 -24.36 5.65
C ALA A 308 -4.52 -25.23 6.73
N ASP A 309 -5.18 -26.29 7.16
CA ASP A 309 -4.70 -27.17 8.26
C ASP A 309 -3.32 -27.75 7.95
N GLU A 310 -3.06 -28.12 6.70
CA GLU A 310 -1.77 -28.66 6.26
C GLU A 310 -0.64 -27.60 6.41
N ALA A 311 -0.92 -26.34 6.07
CA ALA A 311 0.03 -25.24 6.21
C ALA A 311 0.28 -24.89 7.68
N GLN A 312 -0.76 -24.93 8.53
CA GLN A 312 -0.66 -24.70 9.96
C GLN A 312 0.21 -25.80 10.62
N LYS A 313 -0.06 -27.09 10.29
CA LYS A 313 0.73 -28.20 10.80
C LYS A 313 2.20 -28.08 10.40
N ALA A 314 2.47 -27.79 9.12
CA ALA A 314 3.85 -27.60 8.63
C ALA A 314 4.55 -26.44 9.34
N ALA A 315 3.84 -25.35 9.65
CA ALA A 315 4.37 -24.23 10.39
C ALA A 315 4.73 -24.59 11.84
N LEU A 316 3.89 -25.33 12.53
CA LEU A 316 4.16 -25.76 13.92
C LEU A 316 5.34 -26.73 13.99
N GLU A 317 5.47 -27.66 13.04
CA GLU A 317 6.64 -28.53 12.89
C GLU A 317 7.92 -27.71 12.67
N TYR A 318 7.90 -26.76 11.72
CA TYR A 318 9.03 -25.87 11.44
C TYR A 318 9.43 -25.03 12.67
N ILE A 319 8.46 -24.50 13.42
CA ILE A 319 8.72 -23.71 14.63
C ILE A 319 9.39 -24.60 15.69
N SER A 320 8.88 -25.82 15.91
CA SER A 320 9.47 -26.77 16.84
C SER A 320 10.93 -27.07 16.52
N ASP A 321 11.23 -27.34 15.25
CA ASP A 321 12.56 -27.73 14.78
C ASP A 321 13.55 -26.57 14.79
N THR A 322 13.08 -25.33 14.50
CA THR A 322 13.97 -24.18 14.32
C THR A 322 14.15 -23.35 15.59
N TYR A 323 13.08 -23.18 16.37
CA TYR A 323 13.06 -22.30 17.56
C TYR A 323 12.93 -23.06 18.88
N GLY A 324 12.49 -24.32 18.82
CA GLY A 324 12.28 -25.17 19.99
C GLY A 324 10.82 -25.25 20.42
N LYS A 325 10.53 -26.25 21.27
CA LYS A 325 9.16 -26.61 21.69
C LYS A 325 8.44 -25.51 22.46
N ASP A 326 9.16 -24.67 23.17
CA ASP A 326 8.58 -23.56 23.96
C ASP A 326 7.92 -22.49 23.07
N TYR A 327 8.36 -22.39 21.82
CA TYR A 327 7.79 -21.48 20.83
C TYR A 327 6.55 -22.03 20.12
N VAL A 328 6.21 -23.29 20.34
CA VAL A 328 4.99 -23.92 19.82
C VAL A 328 3.85 -23.72 20.82
N PRO A 329 2.74 -23.08 20.43
CA PRO A 329 1.64 -22.87 21.34
C PRO A 329 0.95 -24.20 21.71
N LYS A 330 0.43 -24.32 22.94
CA LYS A 330 -0.26 -25.53 23.42
C LYS A 330 -1.47 -25.91 22.56
N LYS A 331 -2.13 -24.93 21.96
CA LYS A 331 -3.20 -25.09 20.96
C LYS A 331 -2.85 -24.22 19.76
N PRO A 332 -3.10 -24.68 18.53
CA PRO A 332 -2.87 -23.87 17.35
C PRO A 332 -3.58 -22.51 17.44
N ASN A 333 -2.90 -21.45 17.03
CA ASN A 333 -3.48 -20.12 17.03
C ASN A 333 -4.58 -20.04 15.95
N ILE A 334 -5.77 -19.60 16.34
CA ILE A 334 -6.92 -19.39 15.46
C ILE A 334 -7.30 -17.92 15.52
N TYR A 335 -7.37 -17.30 14.37
CA TYR A 335 -7.74 -15.90 14.23
C TYR A 335 -9.16 -15.79 13.70
N LYS A 336 -9.98 -14.96 14.34
CA LYS A 336 -11.34 -14.69 13.86
C LYS A 336 -11.27 -13.72 12.69
N GLY A 337 -11.82 -14.11 11.55
CA GLY A 337 -12.07 -13.23 10.42
C GLY A 337 -13.08 -12.14 10.74
N ARG A 338 -13.17 -11.12 9.94
CA ARG A 338 -14.27 -10.15 9.95
C ARG A 338 -15.58 -10.87 9.59
N LYS A 339 -16.72 -10.40 10.14
CA LYS A 339 -18.04 -10.82 9.62
C LYS A 339 -18.11 -10.45 8.13
N GLY A 340 -18.43 -11.41 7.25
CA GLY A 340 -18.47 -11.24 5.80
C GLY A 340 -17.11 -11.42 5.11
N ALA A 341 -16.03 -11.81 5.82
CA ALA A 341 -14.78 -12.21 5.16
C ALA A 341 -15.02 -13.45 4.29
N GLN A 342 -14.29 -13.53 3.18
CA GLN A 342 -14.41 -14.64 2.24
C GLN A 342 -13.80 -15.91 2.84
N ASP A 343 -14.63 -16.78 3.42
CA ASP A 343 -14.18 -18.04 4.03
C ASP A 343 -13.51 -19.00 3.01
N ALA A 344 -13.78 -18.82 1.72
CA ALA A 344 -13.16 -19.59 0.65
C ALA A 344 -11.68 -19.24 0.43
N HIS A 345 -11.22 -18.04 0.88
CA HIS A 345 -9.85 -17.61 0.74
C HIS A 345 -9.02 -17.96 1.98
N GLU A 346 -7.71 -18.02 1.76
CA GLU A 346 -6.73 -18.08 2.83
C GLU A 346 -6.06 -16.70 3.05
N ALA A 347 -5.39 -16.57 4.20
CA ALA A 347 -4.46 -15.48 4.45
C ALA A 347 -3.27 -15.51 3.48
N ILE A 348 -2.59 -14.37 3.33
CA ILE A 348 -1.35 -14.28 2.55
C ILE A 348 -0.22 -14.90 3.38
N ARG A 349 0.30 -16.03 2.90
CA ARG A 349 1.35 -16.82 3.54
C ARG A 349 2.33 -17.38 2.51
N PRO A 350 3.50 -17.87 2.93
CA PRO A 350 4.36 -18.68 2.05
C PRO A 350 3.61 -19.91 1.54
N ALA A 351 3.78 -20.23 0.26
CA ALA A 351 3.24 -21.46 -0.32
C ALA A 351 4.00 -22.71 0.14
N ASP A 352 5.32 -22.58 0.35
CA ASP A 352 6.17 -23.60 0.93
C ASP A 352 7.02 -23.01 2.06
N ILE A 353 6.73 -23.45 3.30
CA ILE A 353 7.44 -22.97 4.49
C ILE A 353 8.92 -23.37 4.51
N ARG A 354 9.29 -24.45 3.80
CA ARG A 354 10.66 -24.92 3.70
C ARG A 354 11.51 -24.06 2.77
N LEU A 355 10.90 -23.21 1.94
CA LEU A 355 11.62 -22.24 1.13
C LEU A 355 11.79 -20.95 1.95
N THR A 356 12.80 -20.94 2.80
CA THR A 356 13.09 -19.80 3.65
C THR A 356 13.49 -18.55 2.83
N PRO A 357 13.30 -17.34 3.36
CA PRO A 357 13.75 -16.13 2.70
C PRO A 357 15.23 -16.14 2.35
N GLN A 358 16.07 -16.78 3.17
CA GLN A 358 17.52 -16.88 2.94
C GLN A 358 17.82 -17.75 1.73
N GLU A 359 17.15 -18.90 1.57
CA GLU A 359 17.31 -19.78 0.40
C GLU A 359 16.80 -19.10 -0.88
N ALA A 360 15.67 -18.39 -0.80
CA ALA A 360 15.09 -17.67 -1.94
C ALA A 360 15.91 -16.43 -2.37
N LYS A 361 16.80 -15.90 -1.50
CA LYS A 361 17.48 -14.60 -1.67
C LYS A 361 18.25 -14.47 -2.98
N ALA A 362 18.95 -15.53 -3.40
CA ALA A 362 19.74 -15.52 -4.63
C ALA A 362 18.88 -15.43 -5.90
N SER A 363 17.60 -15.84 -5.81
CA SER A 363 16.64 -15.87 -6.93
C SER A 363 15.74 -14.65 -7.00
N LEU A 364 15.67 -13.86 -5.93
CA LEU A 364 14.78 -12.72 -5.80
C LEU A 364 15.51 -11.39 -5.99
N ASN A 365 14.86 -10.43 -6.64
CA ASN A 365 15.33 -9.05 -6.57
C ASN A 365 15.12 -8.47 -5.16
N ALA A 366 15.77 -7.33 -4.86
CA ALA A 366 15.76 -6.74 -3.53
C ALA A 366 14.34 -6.44 -2.99
N SER A 367 13.41 -6.02 -3.85
CA SER A 367 12.04 -5.71 -3.44
C SER A 367 11.22 -6.98 -3.22
N GLN A 368 11.36 -7.97 -4.09
CA GLN A 368 10.73 -9.29 -3.92
C GLN A 368 11.21 -9.97 -2.64
N TYR A 369 12.52 -9.95 -2.39
CA TYR A 369 13.10 -10.52 -1.17
C TYR A 369 12.53 -9.86 0.09
N LYS A 370 12.50 -8.51 0.14
CA LYS A 370 11.98 -7.77 1.30
C LYS A 370 10.53 -8.11 1.58
N LEU A 371 9.67 -8.14 0.56
CA LEU A 371 8.25 -8.44 0.75
C LEU A 371 8.04 -9.91 1.11
N TYR A 372 8.73 -10.84 0.45
CA TYR A 372 8.66 -12.27 0.79
C TYR A 372 9.09 -12.53 2.23
N LYS A 373 10.22 -11.93 2.66
CA LYS A 373 10.70 -12.02 4.03
C LYS A 373 9.64 -11.50 5.03
N LEU A 374 9.04 -10.35 4.75
CA LEU A 374 7.98 -9.77 5.60
C LEU A 374 6.76 -10.70 5.74
N ILE A 375 6.31 -11.28 4.63
CA ILE A 375 5.17 -12.24 4.62
C ILE A 375 5.54 -13.51 5.37
N TYR A 376 6.75 -14.04 5.15
CA TYR A 376 7.25 -15.25 5.80
C TYR A 376 7.34 -15.09 7.32
N GLU A 377 8.01 -14.03 7.77
CA GLU A 377 8.20 -13.76 9.21
C GLU A 377 6.87 -13.51 9.92
N ARG A 378 5.93 -12.79 9.28
CA ARG A 378 4.58 -12.58 9.82
C ARG A 378 3.80 -13.88 9.96
N PHE A 379 3.87 -14.75 8.97
CA PHE A 379 3.19 -16.05 9.00
C PHE A 379 3.73 -16.93 10.11
N ILE A 380 5.06 -17.11 10.20
CA ILE A 380 5.68 -17.89 11.29
C ILE A 380 5.28 -17.30 12.65
N ALA A 381 5.45 -15.99 12.85
CA ALA A 381 5.11 -15.30 14.08
C ALA A 381 3.65 -15.56 14.49
N SER A 382 2.72 -15.56 13.53
CA SER A 382 1.30 -15.82 13.79
C SER A 382 1.03 -17.21 14.34
N GLN A 383 1.91 -18.17 14.12
CA GLN A 383 1.79 -19.55 14.58
C GLN A 383 2.62 -19.84 15.85
N MET A 384 3.34 -18.84 16.38
CA MET A 384 4.18 -18.98 17.57
C MET A 384 3.43 -18.69 18.87
N THR A 385 4.02 -19.11 19.98
CA THR A 385 3.58 -18.78 21.35
C THR A 385 3.63 -17.27 21.57
N GLU A 386 2.73 -16.77 22.39
CA GLU A 386 2.68 -15.38 22.83
C GLU A 386 3.97 -14.93 23.54
N ALA A 387 4.27 -13.64 23.44
CA ALA A 387 5.33 -13.04 24.25
C ALA A 387 4.82 -12.78 25.67
N LYS A 388 5.65 -13.07 26.68
CA LYS A 388 5.37 -12.76 28.08
C LYS A 388 6.20 -11.59 28.51
N LEU A 389 5.53 -10.58 29.02
CA LEU A 389 6.10 -9.30 29.42
C LEU A 389 5.77 -9.06 30.89
N GLU A 390 6.73 -8.59 31.66
CA GLU A 390 6.54 -8.07 33.00
C GLU A 390 6.57 -6.55 32.94
N THR A 391 5.49 -5.89 33.29
CA THR A 391 5.43 -4.44 33.37
C THR A 391 5.48 -4.03 34.84
N THR A 392 6.52 -3.27 35.21
CA THR A 392 6.66 -2.68 36.53
C THR A 392 6.32 -1.20 36.44
N SER A 393 5.41 -0.75 37.30
CA SER A 393 5.09 0.67 37.49
C SER A 393 5.43 1.06 38.90
N VAL A 394 6.24 2.10 39.04
CA VAL A 394 6.70 2.63 40.33
C VAL A 394 6.12 4.03 40.53
N SER A 395 5.50 4.27 41.66
CA SER A 395 5.07 5.59 42.10
C SER A 395 6.01 6.12 43.18
N PHE A 396 6.41 7.35 43.03
CA PHE A 396 7.26 8.06 43.98
C PHE A 396 6.46 9.21 44.59
N ASP A 397 6.61 9.40 45.88
CA ASP A 397 6.18 10.60 46.57
C ASP A 397 7.37 11.53 46.82
N ALA A 398 7.21 12.80 46.53
CA ALA A 398 8.16 13.87 46.76
C ALA A 398 7.40 15.07 47.35
N ASN A 399 7.28 15.11 48.68
CA ASN A 399 6.54 16.13 49.42
C ASN A 399 5.09 16.32 48.97
N GLY A 400 4.35 15.21 48.74
CA GLY A 400 2.97 15.19 48.25
C GLY A 400 2.85 15.35 46.74
N CYS A 401 3.97 15.50 46.02
CA CYS A 401 4.01 15.42 44.55
C CYS A 401 4.25 13.97 44.13
N THR A 402 3.33 13.42 43.35
CA THR A 402 3.42 12.06 42.87
C THR A 402 4.10 12.00 41.49
N TYR A 403 5.15 11.20 41.38
CA TYR A 403 5.84 10.90 40.12
C TYR A 403 5.70 9.43 39.80
N ARG A 404 5.71 9.11 38.51
CA ARG A 404 5.57 7.71 38.02
C ARG A 404 6.67 7.37 37.03
N SER A 405 7.17 6.16 37.17
CA SER A 405 8.02 5.51 36.15
C SER A 405 7.42 4.17 35.78
N ALA A 406 7.48 3.79 34.54
CA ALA A 406 7.06 2.49 34.08
C ALA A 406 8.13 1.87 33.20
N GLY A 407 8.28 0.56 33.26
CA GLY A 407 9.22 -0.16 32.41
C GLY A 407 8.71 -1.56 32.14
N THR A 408 9.18 -2.13 31.04
CA THR A 408 8.75 -3.45 30.59
C THR A 408 9.97 -4.36 30.40
N LYS A 409 9.93 -5.52 31.03
CA LYS A 409 10.93 -6.60 30.87
C LYS A 409 10.32 -7.74 30.09
N VAL A 410 11.06 -8.25 29.12
CA VAL A 410 10.66 -9.46 28.36
C VAL A 410 11.03 -10.68 29.19
N LEU A 411 10.01 -11.43 29.64
CA LEU A 411 10.21 -12.72 30.35
C LEU A 411 10.41 -13.86 29.35
N PHE A 412 9.59 -13.88 28.28
CA PHE A 412 9.69 -14.81 27.18
C PHE A 412 9.39 -14.10 25.86
N PRO A 413 10.28 -14.12 24.89
CA PRO A 413 10.11 -13.34 23.67
C PRO A 413 8.97 -13.85 22.77
N GLY A 414 8.66 -15.17 22.80
CA GLY A 414 7.63 -15.75 21.96
C GLY A 414 7.79 -15.33 20.50
N TYR A 415 6.68 -14.96 19.83
CA TYR A 415 6.70 -14.53 18.43
C TYR A 415 7.56 -13.29 18.15
N THR A 416 7.86 -12.46 19.17
CA THR A 416 8.68 -11.26 18.99
C THR A 416 10.15 -11.57 18.69
N ALA A 417 10.57 -12.83 18.87
CA ALA A 417 11.89 -13.30 18.45
C ALA A 417 12.10 -13.19 16.92
N ILE A 418 11.03 -13.21 16.14
CA ILE A 418 11.10 -13.15 14.68
C ILE A 418 10.41 -11.92 14.08
N TYR A 419 9.34 -11.44 14.73
CA TYR A 419 8.50 -10.39 14.15
C TYR A 419 7.98 -9.40 15.19
N THR A 420 8.11 -8.12 14.86
CA THR A 420 7.46 -7.02 15.57
C THR A 420 6.68 -6.18 14.58
N GLU A 421 5.49 -5.68 14.94
CA GLU A 421 4.71 -4.82 14.05
C GLU A 421 5.39 -3.45 13.86
N GLY A 422 5.27 -2.91 12.65
CA GLY A 422 5.67 -1.53 12.38
C GLY A 422 4.70 -0.55 13.03
N ARG A 423 5.22 0.55 13.56
CA ARG A 423 4.43 1.65 14.14
C ARG A 423 4.47 2.88 13.23
N ASP A 424 3.41 3.67 13.26
CA ASP A 424 3.36 4.95 12.53
C ASP A 424 4.04 6.08 13.34
N ASP A 425 4.21 5.89 14.65
CA ASP A 425 4.86 6.78 15.59
C ASP A 425 6.16 6.16 16.13
N SER A 426 7.07 7.04 16.53
CA SER A 426 8.37 6.69 17.12
C SER A 426 8.29 6.51 18.64
N ALA A 427 7.25 5.85 19.16
CA ALA A 427 7.16 5.58 20.58
C ALA A 427 8.39 4.77 21.03
N GLU A 428 9.19 5.33 21.91
CA GLU A 428 10.34 4.67 22.54
C GLU A 428 9.83 3.48 23.37
N GLU A 429 10.53 2.36 23.27
CA GLU A 429 10.28 1.23 24.16
C GLU A 429 10.71 1.62 25.58
N GLU A 430 9.80 1.48 26.54
CA GLU A 430 10.09 1.75 27.95
C GLU A 430 11.21 0.81 28.42
N ALA A 431 12.32 1.36 28.84
CA ALA A 431 13.45 0.61 29.38
C ALA A 431 13.05 -0.13 30.67
N ALA A 432 13.67 -1.27 30.92
CA ALA A 432 13.42 -2.00 32.16
C ALA A 432 13.77 -1.15 33.38
N ILE A 433 12.88 -1.14 34.38
CA ILE A 433 13.11 -0.48 35.66
C ILE A 433 14.03 -1.36 36.52
N PRO A 434 15.02 -0.76 37.27
CA PRO A 434 15.80 -1.51 38.27
C PRO A 434 14.87 -2.06 39.35
N THR A 435 15.33 -3.09 40.06
CA THR A 435 14.59 -3.64 41.22
C THR A 435 14.50 -2.57 42.28
N VAL A 436 13.27 -2.22 42.68
CA VAL A 436 12.98 -1.22 43.73
C VAL A 436 11.95 -1.78 44.69
N SER A 437 12.01 -1.37 45.95
CA SER A 437 11.08 -1.78 47.00
C SER A 437 10.34 -0.56 47.56
N ALA A 438 9.16 -0.81 48.13
CA ALA A 438 8.43 0.26 48.85
C ALA A 438 9.29 0.88 49.95
N ASN A 439 9.21 2.17 50.08
CA ASN A 439 10.00 3.02 50.99
C ASN A 439 11.49 3.22 50.61
N ASP A 440 11.95 2.69 49.46
CA ASP A 440 13.27 3.07 48.95
C ASP A 440 13.31 4.58 48.66
N ILE A 441 14.42 5.21 48.99
CA ILE A 441 14.62 6.66 48.79
C ILE A 441 15.61 6.87 47.65
N PHE A 442 15.19 7.66 46.67
CA PHE A 442 16.01 8.08 45.54
C PHE A 442 16.30 9.57 45.64
N ARG A 443 17.53 9.95 45.28
CA ARG A 443 17.88 11.38 45.14
C ARG A 443 17.82 11.78 43.69
N ALA A 444 17.12 12.87 43.40
CA ALA A 444 17.10 13.46 42.08
C ALA A 444 18.46 14.11 41.76
N GLU A 445 19.03 13.74 40.61
CA GLU A 445 20.15 14.48 40.02
C GLU A 445 19.66 15.84 39.51
N LYS A 446 18.47 15.84 38.93
CA LYS A 446 17.80 17.00 38.36
C LYS A 446 16.31 16.77 38.22
N VAL A 447 15.51 17.81 38.48
CA VAL A 447 14.08 17.83 38.08
C VAL A 447 13.96 18.84 36.95
N GLU A 448 13.56 18.37 35.77
CA GLU A 448 13.48 19.18 34.55
C GLU A 448 12.03 19.45 34.21
N LYS A 449 11.76 20.65 33.72
CA LYS A 449 10.48 20.99 33.07
C LYS A 449 10.69 21.20 31.59
N GLU A 450 9.72 20.78 30.79
CA GLU A 450 9.72 20.94 29.34
C GLU A 450 8.38 21.50 28.91
N GLN A 451 8.40 22.67 28.28
CA GLN A 451 7.22 23.26 27.65
C GLN A 451 6.88 22.48 26.38
N LYS A 452 5.65 22.09 26.25
CA LYS A 452 5.11 21.42 25.05
C LYS A 452 3.80 22.05 24.66
N PHE A 453 3.47 21.85 23.39
CA PHE A 453 2.15 22.21 22.84
C PHE A 453 1.49 20.97 22.27
N SER A 454 0.19 20.86 22.47
CA SER A 454 -0.58 19.81 21.82
C SER A 454 -0.39 19.89 20.31
N GLN A 455 -0.36 18.72 19.66
CA GLN A 455 -0.13 18.62 18.22
C GLN A 455 -1.43 18.30 17.50
N PRO A 456 -1.63 18.83 16.29
CA PRO A 456 -2.78 18.48 15.48
C PRO A 456 -2.76 16.97 15.15
N PRO A 457 -3.90 16.38 14.77
CA PRO A 457 -3.94 15.00 14.34
C PRO A 457 -3.02 14.78 13.14
N ALA A 458 -2.32 13.64 13.09
CA ALA A 458 -1.40 13.35 12.01
C ALA A 458 -2.12 13.19 10.66
N ARG A 459 -1.52 13.70 9.59
CA ARG A 459 -1.98 13.44 8.22
C ARG A 459 -1.93 11.94 7.92
N TYR A 460 -2.85 11.49 7.07
CA TYR A 460 -2.83 10.10 6.65
C TYR A 460 -1.60 9.77 5.81
N THR A 461 -1.04 8.60 6.08
CA THR A 461 -0.14 7.89 5.17
C THR A 461 -0.96 6.93 4.31
N GLU A 462 -0.37 6.29 3.29
CA GLU A 462 -1.08 5.22 2.57
C GLU A 462 -1.48 4.09 3.52
N ALA A 463 -0.63 3.75 4.51
CA ALA A 463 -0.90 2.72 5.51
C ALA A 463 -2.10 3.08 6.39
N SER A 464 -2.10 4.27 7.00
CA SER A 464 -3.19 4.66 7.90
C SER A 464 -4.50 4.94 7.16
N LEU A 465 -4.45 5.37 5.88
CA LEU A 465 -5.65 5.49 5.06
C LEU A 465 -6.24 4.12 4.73
N VAL A 466 -5.42 3.15 4.30
CA VAL A 466 -5.90 1.77 4.04
C VAL A 466 -6.52 1.17 5.30
N LYS A 467 -5.89 1.36 6.46
CA LYS A 467 -6.41 0.92 7.75
C LYS A 467 -7.79 1.51 8.02
N LEU A 468 -7.94 2.83 7.87
CA LEU A 468 -9.22 3.52 8.10
C LEU A 468 -10.31 3.06 7.12
N LEU A 469 -9.98 2.94 5.82
CA LEU A 469 -10.93 2.46 4.82
C LEU A 469 -11.43 1.05 5.18
N GLU A 470 -10.52 0.16 5.58
CA GLU A 470 -10.87 -1.18 6.03
C GLU A 470 -11.74 -1.16 7.29
N GLU A 471 -11.37 -0.39 8.32
CA GLU A 471 -12.13 -0.26 9.58
C GLU A 471 -13.55 0.27 9.35
N LYS A 472 -13.71 1.18 8.40
CA LYS A 472 -15.01 1.77 8.01
C LYS A 472 -15.78 0.92 7.00
N GLY A 473 -15.23 -0.20 6.51
CA GLY A 473 -15.89 -1.05 5.51
C GLY A 473 -15.90 -0.49 4.09
N ILE A 474 -15.08 0.53 3.81
CA ILE A 474 -15.02 1.23 2.53
C ILE A 474 -13.98 0.57 1.61
N GLY A 475 -14.42 0.13 0.44
CA GLY A 475 -13.57 -0.62 -0.49
C GLY A 475 -13.31 -2.05 -0.05
N ARG A 476 -12.53 -2.76 -0.85
CA ARG A 476 -12.19 -4.18 -0.66
C ARG A 476 -10.72 -4.40 -1.06
N PRO A 477 -10.13 -5.56 -0.81
CA PRO A 477 -8.74 -5.89 -1.18
C PRO A 477 -8.33 -5.50 -2.59
N SER A 478 -9.25 -5.60 -3.55
CA SER A 478 -9.02 -5.23 -4.95
C SER A 478 -9.00 -3.71 -5.21
N THR A 479 -9.56 -2.88 -4.32
CA THR A 479 -9.79 -1.45 -4.59
C THR A 479 -8.88 -0.49 -3.82
N TYR A 480 -8.25 -0.89 -2.71
CA TYR A 480 -7.41 0.01 -1.89
C TYR A 480 -6.28 0.67 -2.70
N ALA A 481 -5.41 -0.13 -3.30
CA ALA A 481 -4.27 0.39 -4.05
C ALA A 481 -4.69 1.16 -5.33
N PRO A 482 -5.68 0.71 -6.14
CA PRO A 482 -6.21 1.49 -7.25
C PRO A 482 -6.80 2.83 -6.83
N THR A 483 -7.55 2.89 -5.74
CA THR A 483 -8.14 4.14 -5.22
C THR A 483 -7.06 5.16 -4.88
N ILE A 484 -6.07 4.77 -4.06
CA ILE A 484 -4.96 5.66 -3.67
C ILE A 484 -4.18 6.12 -4.91
N SER A 485 -3.89 5.21 -5.85
CA SER A 485 -3.22 5.57 -7.09
C SER A 485 -4.03 6.58 -7.90
N THR A 486 -5.34 6.38 -8.01
CA THR A 486 -6.22 7.24 -8.81
C THR A 486 -6.33 8.65 -8.23
N ILE A 487 -6.52 8.80 -6.92
CA ILE A 487 -6.64 10.13 -6.29
C ILE A 487 -5.35 10.95 -6.42
N ILE A 488 -4.19 10.27 -6.42
CA ILE A 488 -2.89 10.93 -6.67
C ILE A 488 -2.70 11.24 -8.16
N GLU A 489 -3.00 10.31 -9.06
CA GLU A 489 -2.89 10.49 -10.52
C GLU A 489 -3.83 11.58 -11.05
N ARG A 490 -5.01 11.75 -10.45
CA ARG A 490 -5.96 12.82 -10.77
C ARG A 490 -5.57 14.18 -10.17
N GLY A 491 -4.59 14.19 -9.26
CA GLY A 491 -4.10 15.40 -8.62
C GLY A 491 -5.04 15.95 -7.54
N TYR A 492 -5.93 15.14 -6.98
CA TYR A 492 -6.74 15.51 -5.81
C TYR A 492 -5.92 15.52 -4.54
N VAL A 493 -4.96 14.60 -4.48
CA VAL A 493 -4.04 14.42 -3.37
C VAL A 493 -2.62 14.35 -3.91
N ARG A 494 -1.68 14.91 -3.19
CA ARG A 494 -0.24 14.76 -3.45
C ARG A 494 0.43 13.98 -2.32
N ARG A 495 1.53 13.34 -2.62
CA ARG A 495 2.37 12.69 -1.61
C ARG A 495 3.51 13.62 -1.23
N GLU A 496 3.57 13.98 0.04
CA GLU A 496 4.70 14.71 0.64
C GLU A 496 5.41 13.78 1.63
N LYS A 497 6.63 13.39 1.30
CA LYS A 497 7.35 12.33 2.02
C LYS A 497 6.51 11.04 2.04
N LYS A 498 5.94 10.68 3.18
CA LYS A 498 5.03 9.52 3.33
C LYS A 498 3.56 9.93 3.54
N GLN A 499 3.28 11.23 3.68
CA GLN A 499 1.96 11.76 3.99
C GLN A 499 1.16 12.06 2.72
N LEU A 500 -0.15 11.91 2.82
CA LEU A 500 -1.13 12.28 1.81
C LEU A 500 -1.70 13.67 2.16
N VAL A 501 -1.45 14.63 1.29
CA VAL A 501 -1.87 16.02 1.48
C VAL A 501 -2.85 16.38 0.36
N PRO A 502 -4.05 16.92 0.68
CA PRO A 502 -4.99 17.33 -0.34
C PRO A 502 -4.45 18.53 -1.12
N THR A 503 -4.86 18.65 -2.36
CA THR A 503 -4.59 19.83 -3.19
C THR A 503 -5.78 20.77 -3.16
N GLU A 504 -5.61 22.01 -3.61
CA GLU A 504 -6.73 22.94 -3.83
C GLU A 504 -7.82 22.31 -4.71
N LEU A 505 -7.42 21.59 -5.76
CA LEU A 505 -8.34 20.82 -6.59
C LEU A 505 -9.09 19.74 -5.79
N GLY A 506 -8.44 19.07 -4.87
CA GLY A 506 -9.05 18.09 -3.97
C GLY A 506 -10.15 18.73 -3.11
N PHE A 507 -9.87 19.87 -2.50
CA PHE A 507 -10.87 20.61 -1.71
C PHE A 507 -12.05 21.07 -2.57
N VAL A 508 -11.81 21.66 -3.74
CA VAL A 508 -12.88 22.12 -4.65
C VAL A 508 -13.79 20.95 -5.07
N VAL A 509 -13.19 19.83 -5.50
CA VAL A 509 -13.99 18.67 -5.90
C VAL A 509 -14.74 18.07 -4.70
N THR A 510 -14.10 17.97 -3.53
CA THR A 510 -14.77 17.48 -2.32
C THR A 510 -15.94 18.36 -1.91
N LYS A 511 -15.78 19.69 -1.97
CA LYS A 511 -16.87 20.65 -1.68
C LYS A 511 -18.04 20.42 -2.61
N ILE A 512 -17.82 20.39 -3.93
CA ILE A 512 -18.86 20.12 -4.92
C ILE A 512 -19.57 18.79 -4.64
N MET A 513 -18.80 17.76 -4.33
CA MET A 513 -19.35 16.42 -4.05
C MET A 513 -20.19 16.41 -2.77
N LYS A 514 -19.74 17.07 -1.69
CA LYS A 514 -20.50 17.16 -0.42
C LYS A 514 -21.79 17.95 -0.55
N GLU A 515 -21.77 19.05 -1.28
CA GLU A 515 -22.93 19.94 -1.46
C GLU A 515 -24.00 19.36 -2.39
N ASN A 516 -23.60 18.56 -3.41
CA ASN A 516 -24.51 18.12 -4.47
C ASN A 516 -24.68 16.59 -4.55
N PHE A 517 -23.78 15.81 -3.98
CA PHE A 517 -23.76 14.34 -4.03
C PHE A 517 -23.38 13.76 -2.66
N SER A 518 -24.05 14.24 -1.60
CA SER A 518 -23.74 13.91 -0.21
C SER A 518 -23.61 12.39 0.02
N ASP A 519 -24.53 11.60 -0.52
CA ASP A 519 -24.56 10.15 -0.34
C ASP A 519 -23.32 9.48 -0.95
N ILE A 520 -22.81 9.99 -2.09
CA ILE A 520 -21.63 9.41 -2.77
C ILE A 520 -20.33 9.62 -1.96
N VAL A 521 -20.30 10.64 -1.10
CA VAL A 521 -19.14 10.93 -0.22
C VAL A 521 -19.38 10.53 1.23
N ASP A 522 -20.58 10.03 1.54
CA ASP A 522 -20.91 9.53 2.87
C ASP A 522 -20.24 8.17 3.14
N ILE A 523 -19.62 8.08 4.30
CA ILE A 523 -18.87 6.89 4.76
C ILE A 523 -19.82 5.71 4.95
N LYS A 524 -20.95 5.94 5.64
CA LYS A 524 -21.91 4.89 5.99
C LYS A 524 -22.60 4.36 4.73
N PHE A 525 -23.10 5.25 3.89
CA PHE A 525 -23.71 4.88 2.62
C PHE A 525 -22.79 4.01 1.75
N THR A 526 -21.50 4.41 1.65
CA THR A 526 -20.53 3.65 0.85
C THR A 526 -20.25 2.27 1.49
N ALA A 527 -20.14 2.19 2.80
CA ALA A 527 -19.96 0.92 3.52
C ALA A 527 -21.18 -0.01 3.38
N ASP A 528 -22.39 0.54 3.49
CA ASP A 528 -23.64 -0.22 3.30
C ASP A 528 -23.75 -0.75 1.87
N MET A 529 -23.37 0.06 0.87
CA MET A 529 -23.32 -0.39 -0.52
C MET A 529 -22.29 -1.50 -0.75
N GLU A 530 -21.10 -1.42 -0.14
CA GLU A 530 -20.10 -2.50 -0.20
C GLU A 530 -20.63 -3.78 0.47
N SER A 531 -21.42 -3.66 1.53
CA SER A 531 -22.08 -4.79 2.18
C SER A 531 -23.17 -5.40 1.29
N LYS A 532 -23.98 -4.60 0.60
CA LYS A 532 -24.95 -5.10 -0.39
C LYS A 532 -24.27 -5.87 -1.53
N LEU A 533 -23.13 -5.37 -2.01
CA LEU A 533 -22.35 -6.10 -3.01
C LEU A 533 -21.80 -7.44 -2.50
N ASP A 534 -21.51 -7.56 -1.20
CA ASP A 534 -21.14 -8.84 -0.59
C ASP A 534 -22.34 -9.79 -0.49
N LEU A 535 -23.56 -9.29 -0.16
CA LEU A 535 -24.80 -10.10 -0.16
C LEU A 535 -25.12 -10.67 -1.57
N ILE A 536 -24.88 -9.90 -2.63
CA ILE A 536 -25.00 -10.43 -4.01
C ILE A 536 -24.02 -11.59 -4.23
N LYS A 537 -22.76 -11.43 -3.80
CA LYS A 537 -21.73 -12.47 -3.90
C LYS A 537 -22.11 -13.75 -3.17
N ASP A 538 -22.83 -13.65 -2.07
CA ASP A 538 -23.29 -14.77 -1.25
C ASP A 538 -24.64 -15.34 -1.74
N GLY A 539 -25.22 -14.78 -2.82
CA GLY A 539 -26.47 -15.22 -3.44
C GLY A 539 -27.75 -14.79 -2.68
N GLU A 540 -27.62 -13.86 -1.73
CA GLU A 540 -28.71 -13.41 -0.88
C GLU A 540 -29.55 -12.28 -1.49
N GLU A 541 -28.95 -11.47 -2.40
CA GLU A 541 -29.66 -10.35 -3.06
C GLU A 541 -29.47 -10.38 -4.59
N PRO A 542 -30.54 -10.10 -5.39
CA PRO A 542 -30.43 -9.94 -6.84
C PRO A 542 -29.71 -8.63 -7.20
N TRP A 543 -28.66 -8.70 -7.99
CA TRP A 543 -27.83 -7.55 -8.31
C TRP A 543 -28.58 -6.38 -9.00
N LYS A 544 -29.57 -6.68 -9.86
CA LYS A 544 -30.34 -5.65 -10.56
C LYS A 544 -31.22 -4.85 -9.63
N GLU A 545 -31.74 -5.44 -8.56
CA GLU A 545 -32.52 -4.73 -7.55
C GLU A 545 -31.68 -3.77 -6.75
N VAL A 546 -30.49 -4.17 -6.35
CA VAL A 546 -29.53 -3.30 -5.66
C VAL A 546 -29.18 -2.07 -6.52
N ILE A 547 -28.97 -2.28 -7.83
CA ILE A 547 -28.71 -1.16 -8.75
C ILE A 547 -29.95 -0.25 -8.91
N ARG A 548 -31.13 -0.81 -9.00
CA ARG A 548 -32.40 -0.06 -9.14
C ARG A 548 -32.66 0.83 -7.92
N GLU A 549 -32.50 0.27 -6.72
CA GLU A 549 -32.63 1.02 -5.46
C GLU A 549 -31.66 2.19 -5.38
N PHE A 550 -30.45 2.02 -5.84
CA PHE A 550 -29.45 3.07 -5.90
C PHE A 550 -29.76 4.13 -6.95
N TYR A 551 -30.13 3.70 -8.17
CA TYR A 551 -30.17 4.59 -9.34
C TYR A 551 -31.30 5.62 -9.28
N GLY A 552 -32.48 5.27 -8.79
CA GLY A 552 -33.62 6.17 -8.74
C GLY A 552 -33.38 7.47 -7.95
N PRO A 553 -32.93 7.41 -6.69
CA PRO A 553 -32.53 8.61 -5.93
C PRO A 553 -31.33 9.34 -6.56
N PHE A 554 -30.35 8.57 -7.08
CA PHE A 554 -29.15 9.14 -7.70
C PHE A 554 -29.44 9.96 -8.95
N GLU A 555 -30.36 9.52 -9.81
CA GLU A 555 -30.77 10.26 -11.01
C GLU A 555 -31.38 11.62 -10.67
N LYS A 556 -32.27 11.68 -9.69
CA LYS A 556 -32.86 12.94 -9.20
C LYS A 556 -31.80 13.90 -8.66
N THR A 557 -30.77 13.36 -8.01
CA THR A 557 -29.63 14.13 -7.50
C THR A 557 -28.79 14.70 -8.65
N LEU A 558 -28.57 13.90 -9.72
CA LEU A 558 -27.84 14.34 -10.90
C LEU A 558 -28.52 15.49 -11.64
N GLU A 559 -29.84 15.42 -11.80
CA GLU A 559 -30.63 16.49 -12.44
C GLU A 559 -30.46 17.81 -11.68
N LYS A 560 -30.69 17.81 -10.37
CA LYS A 560 -30.51 18.99 -9.51
C LYS A 560 -29.08 19.53 -9.58
N ALA A 561 -28.06 18.65 -9.47
CA ALA A 561 -26.65 19.03 -9.48
C ALA A 561 -26.21 19.66 -10.82
N SER A 562 -26.73 19.19 -11.94
CA SER A 562 -26.40 19.74 -13.26
C SER A 562 -26.79 21.22 -13.42
N GLU A 563 -27.89 21.64 -12.75
CA GLU A 563 -28.42 23.00 -12.76
C GLU A 563 -27.76 23.87 -11.67
N SER A 564 -27.61 23.36 -10.45
CA SER A 564 -27.20 24.14 -9.28
C SER A 564 -25.69 24.44 -9.22
N ILE A 565 -24.84 23.59 -9.79
CA ILE A 565 -23.39 23.77 -9.67
C ILE A 565 -22.93 24.94 -10.56
N GLU A 566 -22.34 25.95 -9.95
CA GLU A 566 -21.70 27.04 -10.66
C GLU A 566 -20.32 26.63 -11.20
N LYS A 567 -19.85 27.36 -12.22
CA LYS A 567 -18.51 27.10 -12.78
C LYS A 567 -17.43 27.60 -11.84
N VAL A 568 -16.62 26.69 -11.33
CA VAL A 568 -15.49 27.01 -10.46
C VAL A 568 -14.22 27.17 -11.29
N VAL A 569 -13.58 28.33 -11.18
CA VAL A 569 -12.26 28.60 -11.78
C VAL A 569 -11.21 28.42 -10.68
N ILE A 570 -10.39 27.38 -10.81
CA ILE A 570 -9.25 27.20 -9.92
C ILE A 570 -8.11 28.06 -10.47
N PRO A 571 -7.53 28.98 -9.68
CA PRO A 571 -6.37 29.74 -10.11
C PRO A 571 -5.23 28.81 -10.48
N ASP A 572 -4.56 29.09 -11.59
CA ASP A 572 -3.37 28.34 -11.94
C ASP A 572 -2.23 28.68 -10.96
N GLU A 573 -1.52 27.67 -10.47
CA GLU A 573 -0.35 27.87 -9.62
C GLU A 573 0.74 28.63 -10.40
N VAL A 574 1.10 29.82 -9.93
CA VAL A 574 2.10 30.66 -10.57
C VAL A 574 3.49 30.11 -10.31
N SER A 575 4.32 30.03 -11.35
CA SER A 575 5.73 29.64 -11.26
C SER A 575 6.63 30.87 -11.15
N ASP A 576 7.87 30.64 -10.77
CA ASP A 576 8.96 31.63 -10.78
C ASP A 576 9.57 31.89 -12.18
N VAL A 577 9.05 31.21 -13.22
CA VAL A 577 9.56 31.28 -14.59
C VAL A 577 8.80 32.33 -15.39
N LYS A 578 9.51 33.32 -15.95
CA LYS A 578 8.95 34.31 -16.89
C LYS A 578 8.80 33.72 -18.30
N CYS A 579 7.70 34.10 -18.93
CA CYS A 579 7.48 33.80 -20.34
C CYS A 579 8.42 34.58 -21.24
N GLU A 580 9.21 33.89 -22.05
CA GLU A 580 10.19 34.52 -22.96
C GLU A 580 9.54 35.36 -24.08
N LYS A 581 8.22 35.13 -24.35
CA LYS A 581 7.52 35.86 -25.43
C LYS A 581 6.81 37.12 -24.97
N CYS A 582 6.29 37.15 -23.73
CA CYS A 582 5.46 38.26 -23.24
C CYS A 582 5.82 38.73 -21.83
N GLY A 583 6.83 38.17 -21.19
CA GLY A 583 7.29 38.56 -19.85
C GLY A 583 6.42 38.15 -18.67
N SER A 584 5.19 37.64 -18.88
CA SER A 584 4.30 37.21 -17.79
C SER A 584 4.84 36.01 -17.05
N MET A 585 4.59 35.92 -15.75
CA MET A 585 4.94 34.71 -14.97
C MET A 585 4.17 33.51 -15.52
N MET A 586 4.88 32.44 -15.85
CA MET A 586 4.25 31.22 -16.35
C MET A 586 3.52 30.49 -15.23
N VAL A 587 2.49 29.74 -15.58
CA VAL A 587 1.69 28.98 -14.64
C VAL A 587 1.81 27.49 -14.91
N TYR A 588 1.69 26.69 -13.85
CA TYR A 588 1.69 25.24 -13.97
C TYR A 588 0.36 24.74 -14.51
N LYS A 589 0.38 24.01 -15.61
CA LYS A 589 -0.79 23.33 -16.16
C LYS A 589 -0.57 21.82 -16.29
N MET A 590 -1.64 21.05 -16.23
CA MET A 590 -1.61 19.61 -16.47
C MET A 590 -1.94 19.32 -17.93
N GLY A 591 -1.03 18.66 -18.64
CA GLY A 591 -1.23 18.17 -20.00
C GLY A 591 -1.28 16.64 -20.09
N ARG A 592 -1.46 16.12 -21.31
CA ARG A 592 -1.50 14.67 -21.58
C ARG A 592 -0.24 13.93 -21.11
N PHE A 593 0.89 14.62 -21.03
CA PHE A 593 2.21 14.06 -20.67
C PHE A 593 2.68 14.46 -19.26
N GLY A 594 1.83 15.10 -18.46
CA GLY A 594 2.14 15.58 -17.11
C GLY A 594 2.09 17.10 -16.97
N ARG A 595 2.62 17.62 -15.86
CA ARG A 595 2.69 19.07 -15.60
C ARG A 595 3.63 19.74 -16.59
N PHE A 596 3.27 20.93 -17.06
CA PHE A 596 4.08 21.80 -17.90
C PHE A 596 3.81 23.26 -17.52
N LEU A 597 4.71 24.16 -17.92
CA LEU A 597 4.56 25.59 -17.75
C LEU A 597 3.84 26.16 -18.99
N ALA A 598 2.80 26.94 -18.77
CA ALA A 598 2.06 27.65 -19.82
C ALA A 598 2.03 29.15 -19.53
N CYS A 599 1.97 29.96 -20.57
CA CYS A 599 1.77 31.38 -20.39
C CYS A 599 0.29 31.66 -20.05
N PRO A 600 -0.01 32.45 -18.98
CA PRO A 600 -1.39 32.77 -18.59
C PRO A 600 -2.12 33.64 -19.64
N ASN A 601 -1.39 34.32 -20.52
CA ASN A 601 -1.97 35.19 -21.55
C ASN A 601 -2.54 34.42 -22.77
N PHE A 602 -2.77 33.10 -22.63
CA PHE A 602 -3.48 32.36 -23.67
C PHE A 602 -4.91 32.94 -23.88
N PRO A 603 -5.39 33.10 -25.11
CA PRO A 603 -4.83 32.64 -26.39
C PRO A 603 -3.84 33.62 -27.05
N ASN A 604 -3.62 34.83 -26.52
CA ASN A 604 -2.73 35.84 -27.12
C ASN A 604 -1.26 35.42 -27.11
N CYS A 605 -0.83 34.73 -26.05
CA CYS A 605 0.50 34.11 -25.98
C CYS A 605 0.36 32.61 -25.77
N ARG A 606 0.81 31.81 -26.72
CA ARG A 606 0.71 30.35 -26.69
C ARG A 606 2.02 29.67 -26.25
N ASN A 607 2.87 30.41 -25.51
CA ASN A 607 4.13 29.85 -25.06
C ASN A 607 3.95 28.77 -23.98
N THR A 608 4.61 27.64 -24.15
CA THR A 608 4.62 26.53 -23.19
C THR A 608 6.03 26.02 -23.01
N LYS A 609 6.40 25.64 -21.78
CA LYS A 609 7.68 25.00 -21.47
C LYS A 609 7.45 23.69 -20.74
N ALA A 610 8.22 22.66 -21.09
CA ALA A 610 8.28 21.44 -20.30
C ALA A 610 8.96 21.74 -18.95
N ILE A 611 8.45 21.15 -17.87
CA ILE A 611 9.14 21.17 -16.59
C ILE A 611 10.30 20.18 -16.70
N VAL A 612 11.51 20.71 -16.62
CA VAL A 612 12.73 19.96 -16.84
C VAL A 612 13.44 19.79 -15.50
N GLU A 613 13.67 18.54 -15.10
CA GLU A 613 14.46 18.22 -13.92
C GLU A 613 15.94 18.22 -14.33
N LYS A 614 16.66 19.26 -13.93
CA LYS A 614 18.10 19.40 -14.16
C LYS A 614 18.87 18.43 -13.27
N THR A 615 19.98 17.91 -13.76
CA THR A 615 20.86 17.03 -12.98
C THR A 615 21.99 17.77 -12.28
N ASP A 616 22.13 19.07 -12.55
CA ASP A 616 23.27 19.92 -12.16
C ASP A 616 24.63 19.36 -12.65
N VAL A 617 24.60 18.62 -13.74
CA VAL A 617 25.78 18.03 -14.38
C VAL A 617 25.88 18.54 -15.79
N LYS A 618 27.09 18.97 -16.19
CA LYS A 618 27.34 19.51 -17.52
C LYS A 618 27.54 18.41 -18.56
N CYS A 619 27.00 18.65 -19.73
CA CYS A 619 27.15 17.77 -20.89
C CYS A 619 28.61 17.66 -21.32
N PRO A 620 29.17 16.45 -21.47
CA PRO A 620 30.56 16.27 -21.87
C PRO A 620 30.85 16.70 -23.32
N LEU A 621 29.81 16.82 -24.17
CA LEU A 621 29.97 17.18 -25.58
C LEU A 621 29.91 18.70 -25.84
N CYS A 622 29.01 19.43 -25.12
CA CYS A 622 28.75 20.83 -25.44
C CYS A 622 28.73 21.78 -24.23
N GLY A 623 28.96 21.25 -23.00
CA GLY A 623 28.94 22.04 -21.77
C GLY A 623 27.53 22.49 -21.29
N GLY A 624 26.46 22.20 -22.05
CA GLY A 624 25.08 22.49 -21.64
C GLY A 624 24.65 21.63 -20.43
N GLU A 625 23.44 21.89 -19.87
CA GLU A 625 22.92 21.10 -18.76
C GLU A 625 22.44 19.71 -19.22
N ILE A 626 22.68 18.67 -18.41
CA ILE A 626 22.06 17.39 -18.62
C ILE A 626 20.74 17.37 -17.86
N ILE A 627 19.67 16.97 -18.54
CA ILE A 627 18.32 16.99 -18.04
C ILE A 627 17.70 15.59 -18.09
N LYS A 628 16.84 15.29 -17.12
CA LYS A 628 16.07 14.06 -17.06
C LYS A 628 14.90 14.11 -18.04
N ARG A 629 14.78 13.10 -18.88
CA ARG A 629 13.72 12.95 -19.89
C ARG A 629 13.03 11.59 -19.76
N LYS A 630 11.85 11.46 -20.37
CA LYS A 630 11.15 10.17 -20.52
C LYS A 630 11.03 9.80 -21.99
N SER A 631 11.36 8.57 -22.33
CA SER A 631 11.16 8.01 -23.66
C SER A 631 9.67 7.82 -23.99
N LYS A 632 9.31 7.60 -25.26
CA LYS A 632 7.92 7.26 -25.66
C LYS A 632 7.34 6.03 -24.94
N LYS A 633 8.20 5.13 -24.47
CA LYS A 633 7.85 3.94 -23.69
C LYS A 633 7.86 4.18 -22.16
N GLY A 634 8.00 5.44 -21.71
CA GLY A 634 7.98 5.82 -20.30
C GLY A 634 9.30 5.60 -19.53
N LYS A 635 10.35 5.04 -20.14
CA LYS A 635 11.65 4.86 -19.49
C LYS A 635 12.35 6.20 -19.31
N VAL A 636 12.94 6.42 -18.13
CA VAL A 636 13.77 7.60 -17.82
C VAL A 636 15.11 7.47 -18.53
N PHE A 637 15.57 8.57 -19.10
CA PHE A 637 16.92 8.73 -19.64
C PHE A 637 17.39 10.17 -19.41
N TYR A 638 18.66 10.41 -19.56
CA TYR A 638 19.31 11.70 -19.36
C TYR A 638 19.88 12.20 -20.68
N GLY A 639 19.54 13.41 -21.07
CA GLY A 639 19.99 13.98 -22.35
C GLY A 639 20.38 15.45 -22.22
N CYS A 640 21.14 15.96 -23.16
CA CYS A 640 21.50 17.37 -23.19
C CYS A 640 20.26 18.26 -23.39
N GLU A 641 20.22 19.42 -22.72
CA GLU A 641 19.16 20.42 -22.91
C GLU A 641 19.17 21.01 -24.35
N LYS A 642 20.33 21.07 -25.00
CA LYS A 642 20.51 21.59 -26.35
C LYS A 642 20.17 20.61 -27.49
N TYR A 643 19.45 19.50 -27.16
CA TYR A 643 18.96 18.64 -28.23
C TYR A 643 17.96 19.39 -29.12
N PRO A 644 18.01 19.30 -30.48
CA PRO A 644 18.78 18.34 -31.30
C PRO A 644 20.22 18.74 -31.64
N GLU A 645 20.67 19.94 -31.31
CA GLU A 645 22.02 20.43 -31.64
C GLU A 645 23.13 19.60 -30.97
N CYS A 646 22.85 19.07 -29.80
CA CYS A 646 23.69 18.14 -29.06
C CYS A 646 22.99 16.81 -28.83
N SER A 647 23.58 15.73 -29.32
CA SER A 647 22.99 14.37 -29.28
C SER A 647 23.32 13.55 -28.03
N PHE A 648 23.91 14.15 -26.99
CA PHE A 648 24.30 13.44 -25.80
C PHE A 648 23.08 12.78 -25.10
N VAL A 649 23.19 11.48 -24.86
CA VAL A 649 22.17 10.65 -24.14
C VAL A 649 22.87 9.66 -23.21
N SER A 650 22.32 9.48 -22.00
CA SER A 650 22.67 8.42 -21.06
C SER A 650 21.43 7.77 -20.49
N TRP A 651 21.43 6.45 -20.37
CA TRP A 651 20.38 5.70 -19.68
C TRP A 651 20.62 5.62 -18.17
N ASP A 652 21.86 5.87 -17.73
CA ASP A 652 22.26 5.87 -16.34
C ASP A 652 22.32 7.31 -15.82
N LYS A 653 22.03 7.52 -14.53
CA LYS A 653 21.98 8.84 -13.91
C LYS A 653 23.37 9.47 -13.83
N PRO A 654 23.62 10.65 -14.43
CA PRO A 654 24.89 11.37 -14.27
C PRO A 654 25.12 11.76 -12.80
N VAL A 655 26.38 11.70 -12.35
CA VAL A 655 26.82 12.16 -11.03
C VAL A 655 27.71 13.38 -11.15
N LYS A 656 27.75 14.21 -10.09
CA LYS A 656 28.49 15.49 -10.09
C LYS A 656 30.01 15.28 -10.09
N GLU A 657 30.45 14.20 -9.46
CA GLU A 657 31.86 13.85 -9.35
C GLU A 657 32.42 13.45 -10.71
N LYS A 658 33.55 14.05 -11.04
CA LYS A 658 34.30 13.69 -12.23
C LYS A 658 35.17 12.44 -11.99
N CYS A 659 35.44 11.70 -13.03
CA CYS A 659 36.31 10.54 -12.96
C CYS A 659 37.70 10.92 -12.45
N PRO A 660 38.21 10.32 -11.38
CA PRO A 660 39.55 10.66 -10.85
C PRO A 660 40.67 10.20 -11.78
N LYS A 661 40.40 9.25 -12.71
CA LYS A 661 41.40 8.76 -13.66
C LYS A 661 41.55 9.61 -14.88
N CYS A 662 40.45 10.17 -15.41
CA CYS A 662 40.47 10.89 -16.71
C CYS A 662 39.71 12.23 -16.70
N GLY A 663 39.09 12.64 -15.57
CA GLY A 663 38.29 13.85 -15.50
C GLY A 663 36.93 13.78 -16.24
N GLY A 664 36.62 12.66 -16.87
CA GLY A 664 35.40 12.46 -17.65
C GLY A 664 34.13 12.36 -16.79
N LEU A 665 32.97 12.37 -17.45
CA LEU A 665 31.68 12.24 -16.81
C LEU A 665 31.49 10.84 -16.21
N MET A 666 30.98 10.79 -14.99
CA MET A 666 30.60 9.53 -14.34
C MET A 666 29.06 9.38 -14.28
N VAL A 667 28.61 8.15 -14.31
CA VAL A 667 27.19 7.79 -14.20
C VAL A 667 26.99 6.70 -13.15
N HIS A 668 25.87 6.78 -12.45
CA HIS A 668 25.48 5.82 -11.45
C HIS A 668 24.83 4.59 -12.10
N LYS A 669 25.44 3.44 -11.95
CA LYS A 669 24.96 2.13 -12.45
C LYS A 669 24.51 1.23 -11.32
N MET A 670 23.48 0.43 -11.58
CA MET A 670 23.05 -0.63 -10.67
C MET A 670 23.63 -1.96 -11.12
N GLY A 671 24.34 -2.65 -10.23
CA GLY A 671 24.90 -3.98 -10.49
C GLY A 671 24.45 -5.00 -9.43
N HIS A 672 24.79 -6.29 -9.62
CA HIS A 672 24.41 -7.41 -8.73
C HIS A 672 24.83 -7.25 -7.26
N GLY A 673 25.74 -6.33 -6.93
CA GLY A 673 26.19 -6.07 -5.55
C GLY A 673 25.90 -4.64 -5.06
N GLY A 674 24.92 -3.93 -5.65
CA GLY A 674 24.55 -2.56 -5.29
C GLY A 674 24.94 -1.53 -6.36
N GLY A 675 24.65 -0.24 -6.09
CA GLY A 675 24.98 0.88 -6.95
C GLY A 675 26.49 1.19 -6.92
N PHE A 676 27.04 1.59 -8.06
CA PHE A 676 28.40 2.05 -8.21
C PHE A 676 28.47 3.10 -9.32
N ASP A 677 29.48 3.97 -9.27
CA ASP A 677 29.66 4.97 -10.28
C ASP A 677 30.73 4.53 -11.28
N ALA A 678 30.46 4.73 -12.56
CA ALA A 678 31.31 4.33 -13.67
C ALA A 678 31.59 5.49 -14.60
N CYS A 679 32.83 5.63 -15.07
CA CYS A 679 33.21 6.58 -16.09
C CYS A 679 32.67 6.14 -17.45
N ILE A 680 32.08 7.08 -18.21
CA ILE A 680 31.57 6.84 -19.58
C ILE A 680 32.54 7.24 -20.69
N ALA A 681 33.71 7.78 -20.35
CA ALA A 681 34.74 8.11 -21.34
C ALA A 681 35.32 6.83 -21.97
N GLU A 682 35.39 6.79 -23.30
CA GLU A 682 35.94 5.68 -24.05
C GLU A 682 37.36 5.34 -23.57
N GLY A 683 37.61 4.07 -23.33
CA GLY A 683 38.91 3.52 -22.89
C GLY A 683 39.27 3.77 -21.42
N CYS A 684 38.48 4.51 -20.62
CA CYS A 684 38.83 4.81 -19.26
C CYS A 684 38.61 3.62 -18.31
N GLY A 685 37.45 2.96 -18.36
CA GLY A 685 37.10 1.77 -17.57
C GLY A 685 37.04 1.95 -16.04
N TYR A 686 37.19 3.17 -15.51
CA TYR A 686 37.18 3.43 -14.07
C TYR A 686 35.78 3.20 -13.46
N THR A 687 35.73 2.48 -12.32
CA THR A 687 34.53 2.28 -11.52
C THR A 687 34.86 2.36 -10.02
N THR A 688 33.92 2.87 -9.21
CA THR A 688 34.10 2.96 -7.74
C THR A 688 34.13 1.59 -7.05
N LYS A 689 33.77 0.51 -7.73
CA LYS A 689 33.91 -0.87 -7.21
C LYS A 689 35.38 -1.33 -7.19
N GLN A 690 36.14 -0.99 -8.22
CA GLN A 690 37.55 -1.37 -8.30
C GLN A 690 38.41 -0.67 -7.24
N SER A 691 38.12 0.60 -6.91
CA SER A 691 38.87 1.34 -5.88
C SER A 691 38.66 0.82 -4.45
N LYS A 692 37.60 0.07 -4.19
CA LYS A 692 37.37 -0.58 -2.88
C LYS A 692 38.08 -1.91 -2.74
N GLN A 693 38.39 -2.58 -3.83
CA GLN A 693 39.18 -3.81 -3.84
C GLN A 693 40.69 -3.51 -3.68
N ASP A 694 41.18 -2.45 -4.30
CA ASP A 694 42.59 -2.02 -4.19
C ASP A 694 42.95 -1.49 -2.77
N LYS A 695 41.96 -0.95 -2.01
CA LYS A 695 42.17 -0.56 -0.61
C LYS A 695 42.15 -1.71 0.39
N LYS A 696 41.60 -2.88 0.04
CA LYS A 696 41.68 -4.08 0.88
C LYS A 696 42.93 -4.93 0.66
N GLY A 697 43.66 -4.73 -0.42
CA GLY A 697 44.90 -5.39 -0.73
C GLY A 697 46.17 -4.63 -0.28
N SER A 698 46.03 -3.46 0.39
CA SER A 698 47.16 -2.67 0.90
C SER A 698 47.16 -2.57 2.44
N GLU A 699 46.33 -3.36 3.13
CA GLU A 699 46.30 -3.48 4.59
C GLU A 699 46.54 -4.95 5.05
N GLU A 700 47.21 -5.78 4.22
CA GLU A 700 47.82 -7.04 4.66
C GLU A 700 49.35 -6.95 4.63
#